data_50864f129aa4be12ff3de39da606212f
#
_entry.id   50864f129aa4be12ff3de39da606212f
#
_cell.length_a   1.000
_cell.length_b   1.000
_cell.length_c   1.000
_cell.angle_alpha   90.00
_cell.angle_beta   90.00
_cell.angle_gamma   90.00
#
_symmetry.space_group_name_H-M   'P 1'
#
loop_
_entity.id
_entity.type
_entity.pdbx_description
1 polymer ?
#
loop_
_entity_poly.entity_id
_entity_poly.type
_entity_poly.pdbx_seq_one_letter_code
_entity_poly.pdbx_strand_id
1 'polypeptide(L)'
;MPPASTTGRETPTDMTAPPGAEVAFAGSTVPPALMERWRELTVNAPLGDLDPTLGRVTEDLTPGALADVPEGVVALGDPIARGGMGEVRRGTQHRLRREVAVKRALRETAAAGRGAMLREAWVAASLEHPNILPIHTLSREGDEPLIVMKRVEGRVWSDILEDERDPAAPGFRVSRPSVSGMGDRWVAPLQVLIEVCRAVHFAHTRGVLHLDIKPDNVMVGEHGEVVLLDWGLATAFDPRIAPSFLRPRESIEAVCGTPGYLSPEQAEGIGSALTPATDVYLLGAVLYEVLTGQLLHPGPVVKSLLSSHRAEPPVLGDDVPAELRELTLRALARDPRDRFPDVTSFRQALEAFLAHRPALALTARGDGLLAALLASPQFSGEDDDLSAEVSIDACRFAYQQALRLWPESRTASAGLARLSEWLLNRAEARIDANGGRAALDDHPAPGPELRQRLAALEQASVDDGHRLVRLRALSADEDVETYRRVRIGLAAGGGALWLLWNLCAGWLDRSGILPLTHAALLANVCLAALSFGLFMALGGHRSLLSTAVNRRALTVILATFGQTFVLWTGAWLLDVPPRSAAALAGAAYLLAALAVAAILDARTWWVSLLMLVPAMGGALMPAYTFEWTALLGPLGGAGLAYLWWQPARAEEAT
;
A
#
# COMPACT_ATOMS: atom_id res chain seq x y z
N MET A 1 -28.70 51.88 5.55
CA MET A 1 -28.62 51.09 6.78
C MET A 1 -30.03 50.73 7.22
N PRO A 2 -30.47 49.48 7.12
CA PRO A 2 -31.54 48.93 7.92
C PRO A 2 -30.97 48.01 9.00
N PRO A 3 -31.67 47.80 10.13
CA PRO A 3 -31.13 47.12 11.28
C PRO A 3 -31.16 45.57 11.12
N ALA A 4 -30.21 44.93 11.80
CA ALA A 4 -30.08 43.51 11.92
C ALA A 4 -31.35 42.87 12.51
N SER A 5 -31.90 41.90 11.79
CA SER A 5 -32.95 41.00 12.29
C SER A 5 -32.30 39.93 13.18
N THR A 6 -32.50 40.08 14.48
CA THR A 6 -32.33 39.01 15.46
C THR A 6 -33.38 37.93 15.18
N THR A 7 -32.98 36.85 14.53
CA THR A 7 -33.80 35.62 14.52
C THR A 7 -33.67 34.97 15.90
N GLY A 8 -34.67 35.24 16.72
CA GLY A 8 -34.90 34.52 17.95
C GLY A 8 -35.11 33.03 17.65
N ARG A 9 -34.37 32.19 18.33
CA ARG A 9 -34.54 30.74 18.39
C ARG A 9 -35.90 30.51 19.05
N GLU A 10 -36.92 30.18 18.25
CA GLU A 10 -38.16 29.62 18.80
C GLU A 10 -37.83 28.24 19.37
N THR A 11 -37.89 28.14 20.69
CA THR A 11 -38.05 26.86 21.37
C THR A 11 -39.34 26.22 20.83
N PRO A 12 -39.37 24.94 20.46
CA PRO A 12 -40.61 24.28 20.11
C PRO A 12 -41.40 23.97 21.39
N THR A 13 -42.03 25.01 21.93
CA THR A 13 -43.13 24.89 22.87
C THR A 13 -44.40 24.77 22.03
N ASP A 14 -45.10 23.68 22.26
CA ASP A 14 -46.46 23.42 21.77
C ASP A 14 -46.56 22.63 20.46
N MET A 15 -46.23 21.33 20.55
CA MET A 15 -46.84 20.32 19.69
C MET A 15 -47.70 19.37 20.54
N THR A 16 -48.81 19.86 21.03
CA THR A 16 -49.95 19.02 21.38
C THR A 16 -50.44 18.38 20.08
N ALA A 17 -50.19 17.07 19.91
CA ALA A 17 -50.79 16.32 18.83
C ALA A 17 -52.32 16.50 18.88
N PRO A 18 -52.99 16.70 17.74
CA PRO A 18 -54.44 16.81 17.74
C PRO A 18 -55.05 15.51 18.30
N PRO A 19 -56.13 15.60 19.15
CA PRO A 19 -56.76 14.42 19.68
C PRO A 19 -57.39 13.63 18.52
N GLY A 20 -56.84 12.44 18.23
CA GLY A 20 -57.37 11.57 17.21
C GLY A 20 -56.38 11.06 16.15
N ALA A 21 -55.10 11.37 16.20
CA ALA A 21 -54.09 10.73 15.36
C ALA A 21 -53.81 9.30 15.87
N GLU A 22 -54.61 8.33 15.46
CA GLU A 22 -54.25 6.92 15.51
C GLU A 22 -52.99 6.74 14.67
N VAL A 23 -51.81 6.72 15.31
CA VAL A 23 -50.60 6.25 14.67
C VAL A 23 -50.80 4.74 14.46
N ALA A 24 -51.16 4.34 13.25
CA ALA A 24 -51.31 2.95 12.87
C ALA A 24 -49.96 2.24 12.97
N PHE A 25 -49.71 1.55 14.08
CA PHE A 25 -48.58 0.66 14.29
C PHE A 25 -48.86 -0.73 13.66
N ALA A 26 -49.19 -0.76 12.38
CA ALA A 26 -49.40 -2.04 11.67
C ALA A 26 -48.05 -2.78 11.59
N GLY A 27 -47.97 -3.92 12.26
CA GLY A 27 -46.80 -4.82 12.21
C GLY A 27 -45.81 -4.74 13.37
N SER A 28 -46.09 -4.03 14.48
CA SER A 28 -45.19 -3.97 15.61
C SER A 28 -45.28 -5.25 16.47
N THR A 29 -44.14 -5.89 16.74
CA THR A 29 -44.00 -7.01 17.68
C THR A 29 -43.96 -6.57 19.16
N VAL A 30 -44.25 -5.30 19.43
CA VAL A 30 -44.23 -4.72 20.79
C VAL A 30 -45.41 -5.21 21.58
N PRO A 31 -45.21 -5.76 22.81
CA PRO A 31 -46.28 -6.19 23.68
C PRO A 31 -47.27 -5.06 23.98
N PRO A 32 -48.61 -5.30 23.93
CA PRO A 32 -49.62 -4.27 24.19
C PRO A 32 -49.42 -3.52 25.51
N ALA A 33 -49.03 -4.21 26.57
CA ALA A 33 -48.73 -3.61 27.87
C ALA A 33 -47.59 -2.61 27.86
N LEU A 34 -46.56 -2.86 27.04
CA LEU A 34 -45.43 -1.94 26.86
C LEU A 34 -45.84 -0.70 26.05
N MET A 35 -46.69 -0.87 25.05
CA MET A 35 -47.26 0.24 24.26
C MET A 35 -48.15 1.15 25.09
N GLU A 36 -48.97 0.56 25.98
CA GLU A 36 -49.81 1.33 26.94
C GLU A 36 -48.91 2.15 27.88
N ARG A 37 -47.90 1.54 28.43
CA ARG A 37 -46.88 2.20 29.28
C ARG A 37 -46.17 3.36 28.57
N TRP A 38 -45.82 3.19 27.33
CA TRP A 38 -45.21 4.27 26.53
C TRP A 38 -46.19 5.40 26.22
N ARG A 39 -47.47 5.13 26.02
CA ARG A 39 -48.51 6.17 25.86
C ARG A 39 -48.71 6.99 27.13
N GLU A 40 -48.71 6.34 28.29
CA GLU A 40 -48.83 7.03 29.57
C GLU A 40 -47.66 7.99 29.81
N LEU A 41 -46.44 7.60 29.40
CA LEU A 41 -45.25 8.46 29.46
C LEU A 41 -45.37 9.72 28.60
N THR A 42 -45.98 9.61 27.41
CA THR A 42 -46.12 10.76 26.47
C THR A 42 -47.21 11.76 26.91
N VAL A 43 -48.16 11.36 27.72
CA VAL A 43 -49.24 12.25 28.18
C VAL A 43 -48.82 13.03 29.43
N ASN A 44 -47.94 12.53 30.27
CA ASN A 44 -47.70 13.04 31.64
C ASN A 44 -46.25 13.52 31.91
N ALA A 45 -45.29 13.43 30.98
CA ALA A 45 -43.92 13.84 31.28
C ALA A 45 -43.39 14.94 30.33
N PRO A 46 -42.81 16.00 30.84
CA PRO A 46 -41.92 16.86 30.08
C PRO A 46 -40.67 16.06 29.65
N LEU A 47 -40.15 16.38 28.47
CA LEU A 47 -39.08 15.68 27.73
C LEU A 47 -37.75 15.39 28.50
N GLY A 48 -37.68 15.60 29.79
CA GLY A 48 -36.51 15.39 30.67
C GLY A 48 -36.67 14.38 31.79
N ASP A 49 -37.89 13.95 32.13
CA ASP A 49 -38.15 13.15 33.34
C ASP A 49 -38.97 11.88 33.02
N LEU A 50 -38.33 10.87 32.47
CA LEU A 50 -38.96 9.59 32.16
C LEU A 50 -39.10 8.62 33.38
N ASP A 51 -38.78 9.03 34.63
CA ASP A 51 -38.96 8.18 35.80
C ASP A 51 -39.72 8.91 36.93
N PRO A 52 -41.06 8.77 37.03
CA PRO A 52 -41.83 9.30 38.13
C PRO A 52 -41.59 8.60 39.46
N THR A 53 -40.91 7.44 39.49
CA THR A 53 -40.63 6.69 40.74
C THR A 53 -39.39 7.18 41.47
N LEU A 54 -38.58 8.06 40.86
CA LEU A 54 -37.43 8.73 41.48
C LEU A 54 -37.80 9.46 42.79
N GLY A 55 -39.07 9.80 43.00
CA GLY A 55 -39.57 10.51 44.17
C GLY A 55 -39.81 9.67 45.43
N ARG A 56 -39.91 8.34 45.34
CA ARG A 56 -40.38 7.50 46.45
C ARG A 56 -39.32 6.97 47.43
N VAL A 57 -38.02 7.11 47.13
CA VAL A 57 -36.92 6.58 47.99
C VAL A 57 -36.36 7.66 48.95
N THR A 58 -37.09 8.74 49.23
CA THR A 58 -36.50 9.92 49.84
C THR A 58 -36.95 10.22 51.29
N GLU A 59 -37.55 9.26 51.99
CA GLU A 59 -37.98 9.53 53.37
C GLU A 59 -36.83 9.82 54.36
N ASP A 60 -35.59 9.38 54.07
CA ASP A 60 -34.41 9.61 54.91
C ASP A 60 -33.51 10.78 54.45
N LEU A 61 -33.81 11.43 53.29
CA LEU A 61 -32.97 12.49 52.71
C LEU A 61 -33.57 13.88 52.98
N THR A 62 -33.68 14.25 54.23
CA THR A 62 -34.17 15.61 54.55
C THR A 62 -33.06 16.64 54.44
N PRO A 63 -33.30 17.80 53.79
CA PRO A 63 -32.34 18.92 53.76
C PRO A 63 -31.86 19.35 55.15
N GLY A 64 -32.62 19.00 56.20
CA GLY A 64 -32.30 19.31 57.62
C GLY A 64 -31.02 18.67 58.15
N ALA A 65 -30.48 17.62 57.46
CA ALA A 65 -29.18 17.01 57.81
C ALA A 65 -27.97 17.80 57.25
N LEU A 66 -28.20 18.74 56.33
CA LEU A 66 -27.13 19.57 55.75
C LEU A 66 -26.83 20.78 56.61
N ALA A 67 -25.55 21.10 56.80
CA ALA A 67 -25.17 22.32 57.50
C ALA A 67 -25.48 23.56 56.62
N ASP A 68 -25.93 24.62 57.27
CA ASP A 68 -26.08 25.93 56.62
C ASP A 68 -24.71 26.40 56.06
N VAL A 69 -24.69 27.01 54.87
CA VAL A 69 -23.48 27.67 54.40
C VAL A 69 -23.19 28.83 55.36
N PRO A 70 -22.04 28.82 56.09
CA PRO A 70 -21.69 29.96 56.91
C PRO A 70 -21.63 31.22 56.04
N GLU A 71 -22.22 32.34 56.49
CA GLU A 71 -22.17 33.61 55.77
C GLU A 71 -20.77 33.96 55.33
N GLY A 72 -20.58 34.28 54.04
CA GLY A 72 -19.31 34.68 53.47
C GLY A 72 -18.36 33.55 53.03
N VAL A 73 -18.77 32.28 53.12
CA VAL A 73 -17.91 31.16 52.62
C VAL A 73 -17.95 31.04 51.11
N VAL A 74 -19.13 31.20 50.48
CA VAL A 74 -19.33 31.18 49.05
C VAL A 74 -20.18 32.37 48.62
N ALA A 75 -19.64 33.25 47.82
CA ALA A 75 -20.40 34.31 47.17
C ALA A 75 -20.99 33.82 45.87
N LEU A 76 -22.28 33.98 45.65
CA LEU A 76 -22.98 33.62 44.43
C LEU A 76 -22.86 34.77 43.40
N GLY A 77 -22.43 34.47 42.21
CA GLY A 77 -22.34 35.35 41.05
C GLY A 77 -23.45 35.11 40.03
N ASP A 78 -23.14 35.36 38.77
CA ASP A 78 -24.08 35.25 37.66
C ASP A 78 -24.51 33.79 37.38
N PRO A 79 -25.73 33.57 36.87
CA PRO A 79 -26.15 32.26 36.42
C PRO A 79 -25.32 31.81 35.21
N ILE A 80 -24.90 30.54 35.20
CA ILE A 80 -24.17 29.89 34.09
C ILE A 80 -25.17 29.10 33.24
N ALA A 81 -26.04 28.31 33.89
CA ALA A 81 -27.02 27.48 33.24
C ALA A 81 -28.29 27.35 34.07
N ARG A 82 -29.42 27.08 33.42
CA ARG A 82 -30.69 26.81 34.06
C ARG A 82 -31.35 25.60 33.43
N GLY A 83 -31.72 24.63 34.22
CA GLY A 83 -32.42 23.39 33.81
C GLY A 83 -33.74 23.22 34.56
N GLY A 84 -34.46 22.12 34.28
CA GLY A 84 -35.77 21.85 34.87
C GLY A 84 -35.77 21.70 36.41
N MET A 85 -34.68 21.20 37.00
CA MET A 85 -34.59 20.93 38.46
C MET A 85 -33.80 22.00 39.22
N GLY A 86 -33.04 22.87 38.55
CA GLY A 86 -32.20 23.85 39.23
C GLY A 86 -31.47 24.80 38.32
N GLU A 87 -30.74 25.73 38.92
CA GLU A 87 -29.82 26.61 38.21
C GLU A 87 -28.39 26.40 38.71
N VAL A 88 -27.44 26.54 37.78
CA VAL A 88 -26.00 26.56 38.09
C VAL A 88 -25.52 27.99 38.01
N ARG A 89 -24.86 28.48 39.05
CA ARG A 89 -24.32 29.84 39.13
C ARG A 89 -22.81 29.82 39.31
N ARG A 90 -22.14 30.85 38.87
CA ARG A 90 -20.76 31.15 39.24
C ARG A 90 -20.73 31.39 40.78
N GLY A 91 -19.73 30.88 41.44
CA GLY A 91 -19.51 31.16 42.85
C GLY A 91 -18.03 31.44 43.12
N THR A 92 -17.76 32.20 44.19
CA THR A 92 -16.39 32.42 44.69
C THR A 92 -16.30 31.89 46.10
N GLN A 93 -15.42 30.88 46.29
CA GLN A 93 -15.13 30.32 47.61
C GLN A 93 -14.02 31.17 48.28
N HIS A 94 -14.40 32.12 49.11
CA HIS A 94 -13.49 33.16 49.65
C HIS A 94 -12.31 32.58 50.44
N ARG A 95 -12.55 31.56 51.28
CA ARG A 95 -11.49 30.93 52.10
C ARG A 95 -10.39 30.26 51.30
N LEU A 96 -10.72 29.66 50.16
CA LEU A 96 -9.79 29.00 49.27
C LEU A 96 -9.37 29.89 48.06
N ARG A 97 -9.96 31.09 47.93
CA ARG A 97 -9.71 32.09 46.85
C ARG A 97 -9.83 31.47 45.46
N ARG A 98 -10.85 30.62 45.25
CA ARG A 98 -11.10 29.95 43.98
C ARG A 98 -12.50 30.18 43.46
N GLU A 99 -12.66 30.11 42.16
CA GLU A 99 -13.97 30.08 41.52
C GLU A 99 -14.55 28.67 41.58
N VAL A 100 -15.85 28.58 41.76
CA VAL A 100 -16.60 27.33 41.83
C VAL A 100 -17.89 27.46 41.04
N ALA A 101 -18.51 26.35 40.69
CA ALA A 101 -19.92 26.33 40.26
C ALA A 101 -20.80 25.94 41.43
N VAL A 102 -21.96 26.55 41.52
CA VAL A 102 -22.92 26.27 42.57
C VAL A 102 -24.27 25.94 41.93
N LYS A 103 -24.69 24.68 42.09
CA LYS A 103 -26.02 24.21 41.67
C LYS A 103 -26.98 24.36 42.82
N ARG A 104 -28.12 24.98 42.58
CA ARG A 104 -29.21 25.15 43.54
C ARG A 104 -30.54 24.74 42.94
N ALA A 105 -31.44 24.23 43.74
CA ALA A 105 -32.80 23.96 43.31
C ALA A 105 -33.56 25.27 43.01
N LEU A 106 -34.46 25.24 42.03
CA LEU A 106 -35.39 26.35 41.83
C LEU A 106 -36.44 26.30 42.96
N ARG A 107 -36.92 27.45 43.39
CA ARG A 107 -37.96 27.56 44.47
C ARG A 107 -39.23 26.78 44.15
N GLU A 108 -39.51 26.59 42.87
CA GLU A 108 -40.67 25.82 42.39
C GLU A 108 -40.41 24.32 42.34
N THR A 109 -39.17 23.88 42.58
CA THR A 109 -38.81 22.46 42.55
C THR A 109 -39.45 21.68 43.67
N ALA A 110 -40.22 20.64 43.33
CA ALA A 110 -40.86 19.79 44.32
C ALA A 110 -39.83 19.07 45.23
N ALA A 111 -40.25 18.60 46.39
CA ALA A 111 -39.36 17.87 47.31
C ALA A 111 -38.67 16.67 46.65
N ALA A 112 -39.32 15.97 45.74
CA ALA A 112 -38.78 14.90 44.95
C ALA A 112 -37.58 15.32 44.07
N GLY A 113 -37.65 16.49 43.40
CA GLY A 113 -36.55 17.03 42.59
C GLY A 113 -35.36 17.46 43.46
N ARG A 114 -35.59 18.00 44.64
CA ARG A 114 -34.51 18.29 45.63
C ARG A 114 -33.79 17.00 46.08
N GLY A 115 -34.55 15.95 46.34
CA GLY A 115 -33.97 14.63 46.66
C GLY A 115 -33.16 14.02 45.50
N ALA A 116 -33.63 14.19 44.26
CA ALA A 116 -32.90 13.72 43.10
C ALA A 116 -31.56 14.49 42.93
N MET A 117 -31.56 15.81 43.12
CA MET A 117 -30.36 16.62 43.07
C MET A 117 -29.32 16.25 44.12
N LEU A 118 -29.77 15.93 45.35
CA LEU A 118 -28.89 15.46 46.41
C LEU A 118 -28.28 14.08 46.11
N ARG A 119 -29.07 13.15 45.57
CA ARG A 119 -28.54 11.84 45.14
C ARG A 119 -27.48 11.96 44.07
N GLU A 120 -27.74 12.74 43.03
CA GLU A 120 -26.77 13.04 41.98
C GLU A 120 -25.44 13.53 42.57
N ALA A 121 -25.51 14.52 43.49
CA ALA A 121 -24.33 15.05 44.15
C ALA A 121 -23.59 14.00 45.03
N TRP A 122 -24.29 13.14 45.73
CA TRP A 122 -23.68 12.08 46.55
C TRP A 122 -23.01 11.01 45.68
N VAL A 123 -23.64 10.63 44.57
CA VAL A 123 -23.03 9.72 43.61
C VAL A 123 -21.75 10.30 43.04
N ALA A 124 -21.80 11.52 42.48
CA ALA A 124 -20.63 12.18 41.93
C ALA A 124 -19.52 12.35 43.00
N ALA A 125 -19.89 12.70 44.26
CA ALA A 125 -18.94 12.82 45.38
C ALA A 125 -18.29 11.49 45.77
N SER A 126 -19.01 10.36 45.66
CA SER A 126 -18.49 9.02 45.96
C SER A 126 -17.57 8.44 44.87
N LEU A 127 -17.60 9.03 43.66
CA LEU A 127 -16.84 8.60 42.49
C LEU A 127 -15.70 9.58 42.20
N GLU A 128 -14.63 9.50 43.05
CA GLU A 128 -13.45 10.36 42.86
C GLU A 128 -12.62 9.91 41.63
N HIS A 129 -12.79 10.60 40.51
CA HIS A 129 -12.08 10.29 39.27
C HIS A 129 -11.84 11.59 38.47
N PRO A 130 -10.71 11.77 37.74
CA PRO A 130 -10.39 12.98 37.00
C PRO A 130 -11.45 13.35 35.94
N ASN A 131 -12.13 12.36 35.37
CA ASN A 131 -13.19 12.57 34.37
C ASN A 131 -14.61 12.58 34.94
N ILE A 132 -14.76 12.67 36.27
CA ILE A 132 -16.06 12.86 36.95
C ILE A 132 -16.03 14.21 37.66
N LEU A 133 -17.15 14.94 37.60
CA LEU A 133 -17.23 16.29 38.19
C LEU A 133 -16.98 16.28 39.69
N PRO A 134 -15.90 16.90 40.21
CA PRO A 134 -15.64 16.94 41.64
C PRO A 134 -16.66 17.81 42.41
N ILE A 135 -17.33 17.20 43.40
CA ILE A 135 -18.18 17.91 44.35
C ILE A 135 -17.31 18.35 45.54
N HIS A 136 -17.30 19.61 45.81
CA HIS A 136 -16.50 20.21 46.90
C HIS A 136 -17.22 20.23 48.24
N THR A 137 -18.52 20.56 48.25
CA THR A 137 -19.29 20.68 49.46
C THR A 137 -20.79 20.60 49.16
N LEU A 138 -21.51 19.93 50.02
CA LEU A 138 -22.97 20.01 50.11
C LEU A 138 -23.37 20.88 51.28
N SER A 139 -24.23 21.84 51.05
CA SER A 139 -24.70 22.80 52.02
C SER A 139 -26.17 23.13 51.75
N ARG A 140 -26.77 24.00 52.53
CA ARG A 140 -28.12 24.53 52.28
C ARG A 140 -28.17 26.04 52.46
N GLU A 141 -29.12 26.68 51.81
CA GLU A 141 -29.51 28.07 51.99
C GLU A 141 -31.00 28.06 52.35
N GLY A 142 -31.32 28.20 53.62
CA GLY A 142 -32.67 27.93 54.14
C GLY A 142 -33.00 26.43 53.97
N ASP A 143 -34.09 26.12 53.23
CA ASP A 143 -34.50 24.75 52.92
C ASP A 143 -33.99 24.23 51.58
N GLU A 144 -33.23 25.04 50.85
CA GLU A 144 -32.78 24.70 49.51
C GLU A 144 -31.34 24.12 49.53
N PRO A 145 -31.10 22.95 48.94
CA PRO A 145 -29.76 22.37 48.87
C PRO A 145 -28.87 23.18 47.93
N LEU A 146 -27.62 23.38 48.34
CA LEU A 146 -26.55 24.00 47.56
C LEU A 146 -25.44 22.98 47.33
N ILE A 147 -25.12 22.69 46.07
CA ILE A 147 -24.02 21.84 45.66
C ILE A 147 -22.90 22.70 45.17
N VAL A 148 -21.79 22.74 45.89
CA VAL A 148 -20.58 23.46 45.47
C VAL A 148 -19.66 22.48 44.78
N MET A 149 -19.30 22.73 43.53
CA MET A 149 -18.56 21.83 42.67
C MET A 149 -17.47 22.58 41.86
N LYS A 150 -16.54 21.81 41.26
CA LYS A 150 -15.53 22.40 40.35
C LYS A 150 -16.23 23.20 39.24
N ARG A 151 -15.77 24.42 39.02
CA ARG A 151 -16.10 25.13 37.77
C ARG A 151 -15.22 24.62 36.65
N VAL A 152 -15.84 24.05 35.62
CA VAL A 152 -15.18 23.68 34.38
C VAL A 152 -15.30 24.86 33.41
N GLU A 153 -14.17 25.38 32.95
CA GLU A 153 -14.11 26.39 31.89
C GLU A 153 -14.03 25.68 30.54
N GLY A 154 -15.14 25.64 29.83
CA GLY A 154 -15.24 24.89 28.58
C GLY A 154 -16.66 24.89 28.03
N ARG A 155 -16.94 23.93 27.16
CA ARG A 155 -18.22 23.81 26.46
C ARG A 155 -18.81 22.40 26.65
N VAL A 156 -20.10 22.30 26.54
CA VAL A 156 -20.79 21.01 26.45
C VAL A 156 -20.41 20.32 25.14
N TRP A 157 -20.20 19.03 25.18
CA TRP A 157 -19.72 18.31 24.00
C TRP A 157 -20.73 18.27 22.86
N SER A 158 -22.04 18.28 23.14
CA SER A 158 -23.08 18.41 22.12
C SER A 158 -22.92 19.69 21.29
N ASP A 159 -22.63 20.84 21.94
CA ASP A 159 -22.42 22.11 21.24
C ASP A 159 -21.16 22.07 20.35
N ILE A 160 -20.12 21.37 20.80
CA ILE A 160 -18.89 21.19 20.03
C ILE A 160 -19.18 20.33 18.78
N LEU A 161 -19.92 19.22 18.95
CA LEU A 161 -20.30 18.33 17.84
C LEU A 161 -21.23 19.03 16.83
N GLU A 162 -22.12 19.92 17.29
CA GLU A 162 -22.96 20.75 16.41
C GLU A 162 -22.11 21.72 15.57
N ASP A 163 -21.18 22.43 16.21
CA ASP A 163 -20.28 23.37 15.53
C ASP A 163 -19.37 22.69 14.51
N GLU A 164 -18.88 21.47 14.82
CA GLU A 164 -18.06 20.69 13.86
C GLU A 164 -18.85 20.26 12.62
N ARG A 165 -20.17 20.19 12.71
CA ARG A 165 -21.08 19.87 11.59
C ARG A 165 -21.40 21.08 10.72
N ASP A 166 -21.30 22.31 11.26
CA ASP A 166 -21.55 23.55 10.51
C ASP A 166 -20.25 24.04 9.86
N PRO A 167 -20.13 24.00 8.50
CA PRO A 167 -18.96 24.52 7.81
C PRO A 167 -18.71 26.04 8.02
N ALA A 168 -19.74 26.79 8.46
CA ALA A 168 -19.67 28.23 8.69
C ALA A 168 -19.37 28.61 10.14
N ALA A 169 -19.43 27.64 11.07
CA ALA A 169 -19.14 27.92 12.48
C ALA A 169 -17.65 28.26 12.68
N PRO A 170 -17.35 29.32 13.49
CA PRO A 170 -15.98 29.61 13.89
C PRO A 170 -15.48 28.46 14.82
N GLY A 171 -14.92 27.41 14.22
CA GLY A 171 -14.65 26.19 14.91
C GLY A 171 -13.81 26.35 16.18
N PHE A 172 -14.30 25.85 17.29
CA PHE A 172 -13.53 25.55 18.49
C PHE A 172 -12.59 24.38 18.15
N ARG A 173 -11.41 24.72 17.65
CA ARG A 173 -10.36 23.72 17.43
C ARG A 173 -9.67 23.47 18.75
N VAL A 174 -9.89 22.31 19.35
CA VAL A 174 -8.97 21.80 20.37
C VAL A 174 -7.58 21.83 19.73
N SER A 175 -6.72 22.77 20.21
CA SER A 175 -5.41 23.04 19.64
C SER A 175 -4.51 21.80 19.73
N ARG A 176 -4.55 20.96 18.70
CA ARG A 176 -3.54 19.94 18.44
C ARG A 176 -3.13 20.00 16.96
N PRO A 177 -1.84 19.86 16.64
CA PRO A 177 -1.37 20.00 15.26
C PRO A 177 -2.02 18.92 14.39
N SER A 178 -2.76 19.37 13.37
CA SER A 178 -3.35 18.53 12.34
C SER A 178 -2.25 17.94 11.45
N VAL A 179 -2.12 16.62 11.47
CA VAL A 179 -1.44 15.89 10.41
C VAL A 179 -2.50 15.56 9.36
N SER A 180 -2.40 16.19 8.20
CA SER A 180 -3.37 16.12 7.11
C SER A 180 -3.68 14.68 6.67
N GLY A 181 -4.95 14.27 6.74
CA GLY A 181 -5.41 13.00 6.18
C GLY A 181 -6.89 12.71 6.49
N MET A 182 -7.54 11.93 5.67
CA MET A 182 -8.98 11.61 5.66
C MET A 182 -9.53 10.97 6.96
N GLY A 183 -8.74 10.84 8.02
CA GLY A 183 -9.16 10.29 9.32
C GLY A 183 -9.09 11.27 10.48
N ASP A 184 -8.74 12.54 10.26
CA ASP A 184 -8.46 13.48 11.36
C ASP A 184 -9.73 14.01 12.06
N ARG A 185 -10.86 14.05 11.36
CA ARG A 185 -12.12 14.57 11.90
C ARG A 185 -12.64 13.82 13.13
N TRP A 186 -12.32 12.54 13.29
CA TRP A 186 -12.81 11.73 14.42
C TRP A 186 -11.82 11.62 15.59
N VAL A 187 -10.59 12.07 15.44
CA VAL A 187 -9.56 11.87 16.49
C VAL A 187 -9.95 12.56 17.79
N ALA A 188 -10.29 13.84 17.72
CA ALA A 188 -10.65 14.61 18.91
C ALA A 188 -11.94 14.07 19.55
N PRO A 189 -13.05 13.83 18.81
CA PRO A 189 -14.25 13.24 19.41
C PRO A 189 -14.02 11.84 20.00
N LEU A 190 -13.21 10.98 19.36
CA LEU A 190 -12.89 9.65 19.90
C LEU A 190 -12.04 9.73 21.18
N GLN A 191 -11.14 10.72 21.26
CA GLN A 191 -10.37 10.96 22.48
C GLN A 191 -11.29 11.38 23.64
N VAL A 192 -12.28 12.26 23.37
CA VAL A 192 -13.29 12.63 24.37
C VAL A 192 -14.06 11.38 24.81
N LEU A 193 -14.52 10.55 23.88
CA LEU A 193 -15.26 9.31 24.20
C LEU A 193 -14.42 8.34 25.03
N ILE A 194 -13.12 8.23 24.78
CA ILE A 194 -12.18 7.40 25.55
C ILE A 194 -12.12 7.90 27.02
N GLU A 195 -12.06 9.22 27.24
CA GLU A 195 -12.06 9.77 28.60
C GLU A 195 -13.41 9.52 29.31
N VAL A 196 -14.54 9.62 28.60
CA VAL A 196 -15.85 9.22 29.12
C VAL A 196 -15.86 7.73 29.52
N CYS A 197 -15.31 6.86 28.66
CA CYS A 197 -15.16 5.43 29.00
C CYS A 197 -14.38 5.19 30.28
N ARG A 198 -13.35 5.99 30.58
CA ARG A 198 -12.58 5.88 31.83
C ARG A 198 -13.45 6.21 33.05
N ALA A 199 -14.26 7.26 32.97
CA ALA A 199 -15.21 7.61 34.04
C ALA A 199 -16.23 6.50 34.29
N VAL A 200 -16.85 5.99 33.20
CA VAL A 200 -17.87 4.93 33.27
C VAL A 200 -17.27 3.61 33.80
N HIS A 201 -16.10 3.24 33.30
CA HIS A 201 -15.38 2.06 33.81
C HIS A 201 -15.13 2.17 35.31
N PHE A 202 -14.64 3.34 35.79
CA PHE A 202 -14.42 3.55 37.22
C PHE A 202 -15.70 3.39 38.02
N ALA A 203 -16.83 3.92 37.56
CA ALA A 203 -18.14 3.72 38.21
C ALA A 203 -18.54 2.24 38.23
N HIS A 204 -18.32 1.50 37.15
CA HIS A 204 -18.58 0.07 37.10
C HIS A 204 -17.75 -0.72 38.11
N THR A 205 -16.49 -0.35 38.37
CA THR A 205 -15.67 -0.97 39.43
C THR A 205 -16.20 -0.72 40.82
N ARG A 206 -17.06 0.27 40.97
CA ARG A 206 -17.78 0.62 42.23
C ARG A 206 -19.22 0.11 42.25
N GLY A 207 -19.60 -0.75 41.29
CA GLY A 207 -20.94 -1.36 41.24
C GLY A 207 -22.04 -0.42 40.74
N VAL A 208 -21.69 0.70 40.05
CA VAL A 208 -22.60 1.78 39.65
C VAL A 208 -22.75 1.81 38.15
N LEU A 209 -24.00 1.82 37.63
CA LEU A 209 -24.33 2.15 36.24
C LEU A 209 -24.70 3.64 36.12
N HIS A 210 -24.38 4.23 34.97
CA HIS A 210 -24.72 5.65 34.68
C HIS A 210 -26.11 5.82 34.10
N LEU A 211 -26.47 5.06 33.08
CA LEU A 211 -27.78 4.96 32.39
C LEU A 211 -28.24 6.19 31.60
N ASP A 212 -27.50 7.30 31.58
CA ASP A 212 -27.81 8.50 30.76
C ASP A 212 -26.55 9.12 30.11
N ILE A 213 -25.74 8.28 29.46
CA ILE A 213 -24.53 8.75 28.75
C ILE A 213 -24.95 9.35 27.42
N LYS A 214 -24.64 10.65 27.25
CA LYS A 214 -24.90 11.44 26.05
C LYS A 214 -23.96 12.64 25.99
N PRO A 215 -23.74 13.27 24.82
CA PRO A 215 -22.86 14.45 24.70
C PRO A 215 -23.27 15.65 25.56
N ASP A 216 -24.58 15.82 25.84
CA ASP A 216 -25.07 16.88 26.73
C ASP A 216 -24.56 16.75 28.16
N ASN A 217 -24.25 15.53 28.59
CA ASN A 217 -23.72 15.21 29.93
C ASN A 217 -22.19 15.17 29.96
N VAL A 218 -21.51 15.68 28.93
CA VAL A 218 -20.04 15.74 28.87
C VAL A 218 -19.58 17.18 28.66
N MET A 219 -18.69 17.67 29.50
CA MET A 219 -17.99 18.94 29.29
C MET A 219 -16.56 18.70 28.83
N VAL A 220 -16.14 19.50 27.84
CA VAL A 220 -14.76 19.56 27.37
C VAL A 220 -14.20 20.93 27.74
N GLY A 221 -13.20 20.96 28.60
CA GLY A 221 -12.53 22.15 29.07
C GLY A 221 -11.54 22.72 28.06
N GLU A 222 -11.19 24.01 28.23
CA GLU A 222 -10.27 24.72 27.34
C GLU A 222 -8.85 24.12 27.33
N HIS A 223 -8.48 23.40 28.40
CA HIS A 223 -7.19 22.74 28.53
C HIS A 223 -7.25 21.24 28.15
N GLY A 224 -8.38 20.79 27.59
CA GLY A 224 -8.58 19.43 27.11
C GLY A 224 -9.03 18.44 28.20
N GLU A 225 -9.43 18.91 29.40
CA GLU A 225 -10.08 18.07 30.39
C GLU A 225 -11.47 17.67 29.90
N VAL A 226 -11.83 16.41 30.10
CA VAL A 226 -13.14 15.84 29.78
C VAL A 226 -13.80 15.42 31.08
N VAL A 227 -15.00 15.89 31.33
CA VAL A 227 -15.72 15.64 32.59
C VAL A 227 -17.13 15.16 32.28
N LEU A 228 -17.45 13.97 32.80
CA LEU A 228 -18.80 13.39 32.75
C LEU A 228 -19.62 13.99 33.90
N LEU A 229 -20.76 14.54 33.55
CA LEU A 229 -21.72 15.21 34.41
C LEU A 229 -22.89 14.27 34.71
N ASP A 230 -23.85 14.74 35.48
CA ASP A 230 -25.21 14.23 35.68
C ASP A 230 -25.31 12.72 35.98
N TRP A 231 -25.21 12.40 37.25
CA TRP A 231 -25.37 11.04 37.81
C TRP A 231 -26.79 10.81 38.39
N GLY A 232 -27.79 11.56 37.89
CA GLY A 232 -29.17 11.51 38.40
C GLY A 232 -29.88 10.18 38.22
N LEU A 233 -29.54 9.43 37.18
CA LEU A 233 -30.07 8.09 36.91
C LEU A 233 -29.18 6.95 37.39
N ALA A 234 -28.05 7.27 38.04
CA ALA A 234 -27.11 6.27 38.48
C ALA A 234 -27.76 5.24 39.46
N THR A 235 -27.39 3.99 39.27
CA THR A 235 -28.05 2.83 39.90
C THR A 235 -27.04 1.77 40.28
N ALA A 236 -27.25 1.07 41.42
CA ALA A 236 -26.42 -0.02 41.84
C ALA A 236 -26.75 -1.31 41.07
N PHE A 237 -25.77 -1.86 40.31
CA PHE A 237 -25.91 -3.20 39.70
C PHE A 237 -25.25 -4.29 40.55
N ASP A 238 -24.31 -3.94 41.43
CA ASP A 238 -23.77 -4.82 42.44
C ASP A 238 -23.89 -4.16 43.82
N PRO A 239 -24.98 -4.40 44.55
CA PRO A 239 -25.22 -3.78 45.88
C PRO A 239 -24.18 -4.11 46.95
N ARG A 240 -23.30 -5.11 46.70
CA ARG A 240 -22.25 -5.48 47.66
C ARG A 240 -21.10 -4.50 47.71
N ILE A 241 -20.86 -3.78 46.58
CA ILE A 241 -19.75 -2.83 46.44
C ILE A 241 -20.24 -1.40 46.14
N ALA A 242 -21.48 -1.24 45.70
CA ALA A 242 -22.06 0.07 45.45
C ALA A 242 -22.34 0.86 46.73
N PRO A 243 -22.30 2.19 46.70
CA PRO A 243 -22.75 3.00 47.84
C PRO A 243 -24.17 2.64 48.28
N SER A 244 -24.38 2.53 49.60
CA SER A 244 -25.64 2.05 50.18
C SER A 244 -26.84 2.98 49.95
N PHE A 245 -26.60 4.23 49.61
CA PHE A 245 -27.65 5.22 49.28
C PHE A 245 -28.14 5.10 47.81
N LEU A 246 -27.44 4.30 46.97
CA LEU A 246 -27.92 4.04 45.63
C LEU A 246 -29.02 2.99 45.64
N ARG A 247 -30.05 3.24 44.85
CA ARG A 247 -31.11 2.26 44.63
C ARG A 247 -30.57 1.08 43.81
N PRO A 248 -30.97 -0.15 44.14
CA PRO A 248 -30.63 -1.29 43.31
C PRO A 248 -31.39 -1.24 42.00
N ARG A 249 -30.76 -1.72 40.91
CA ARG A 249 -31.36 -1.73 39.57
C ARG A 249 -32.71 -2.45 39.52
N GLU A 250 -32.91 -3.45 40.34
CA GLU A 250 -34.14 -4.23 40.44
C GLU A 250 -35.35 -3.39 40.86
N SER A 251 -35.11 -2.21 41.47
CA SER A 251 -36.16 -1.26 41.83
C SER A 251 -36.64 -0.37 40.70
N ILE A 252 -36.01 -0.47 39.52
CA ILE A 252 -36.41 0.29 38.30
C ILE A 252 -37.52 -0.50 37.61
N GLU A 253 -38.71 0.07 37.59
CA GLU A 253 -39.89 -0.50 36.95
C GLU A 253 -40.42 0.35 35.76
N ALA A 254 -39.69 1.40 35.39
CA ALA A 254 -40.04 2.35 34.34
C ALA A 254 -38.91 2.56 33.35
N VAL A 255 -39.25 3.09 32.18
CA VAL A 255 -38.28 3.57 31.20
C VAL A 255 -37.45 4.70 31.81
N CYS A 256 -36.15 4.62 31.71
CA CYS A 256 -35.22 5.64 32.22
C CYS A 256 -34.13 5.95 31.21
N GLY A 257 -33.73 7.22 31.09
CA GLY A 257 -32.72 7.72 30.19
C GLY A 257 -33.28 8.63 29.07
N THR A 258 -32.42 9.06 28.18
CA THR A 258 -32.75 10.01 27.09
C THR A 258 -33.15 9.27 25.81
N PRO A 259 -34.37 9.51 25.26
CA PRO A 259 -34.93 8.71 24.15
C PRO A 259 -34.02 8.50 22.94
N GLY A 260 -33.19 9.45 22.59
CA GLY A 260 -32.27 9.37 21.42
C GLY A 260 -31.17 8.33 21.53
N TYR A 261 -30.86 7.85 22.75
CA TYR A 261 -29.70 6.99 23.06
C TYR A 261 -30.06 5.66 23.73
N LEU A 262 -31.32 5.49 24.17
CA LEU A 262 -31.77 4.36 25.00
C LEU A 262 -31.38 2.98 24.42
N SER A 263 -30.89 2.13 25.30
CA SER A 263 -30.74 0.70 25.00
C SER A 263 -32.12 -0.01 24.94
N PRO A 264 -32.20 -1.20 24.29
CA PRO A 264 -33.43 -2.00 24.28
C PRO A 264 -33.99 -2.30 25.68
N GLU A 265 -33.13 -2.72 26.61
CA GLU A 265 -33.50 -3.06 27.99
C GLU A 265 -33.97 -1.84 28.81
N GLN A 266 -33.45 -0.65 28.53
CA GLN A 266 -33.97 0.59 29.13
C GLN A 266 -35.36 0.95 28.56
N ALA A 267 -35.55 0.80 27.26
CA ALA A 267 -36.83 1.05 26.61
C ALA A 267 -37.91 0.05 27.07
N GLU A 268 -37.53 -1.15 27.47
CA GLU A 268 -38.42 -2.15 28.10
C GLU A 268 -38.76 -1.81 29.55
N GLY A 269 -37.94 -0.99 30.24
CA GLY A 269 -38.15 -0.60 31.62
C GLY A 269 -37.98 -1.76 32.63
N ILE A 270 -37.09 -2.70 32.30
CA ILE A 270 -36.83 -3.89 33.15
C ILE A 270 -35.49 -3.67 33.85
N GLY A 271 -35.52 -3.18 35.07
CA GLY A 271 -34.32 -2.85 35.83
C GLY A 271 -33.37 -4.02 36.06
N SER A 272 -33.89 -5.24 36.26
CA SER A 272 -33.05 -6.45 36.41
C SER A 272 -32.25 -6.81 35.16
N ALA A 273 -32.64 -6.31 33.98
CA ALA A 273 -31.92 -6.51 32.73
C ALA A 273 -30.77 -5.53 32.54
N LEU A 274 -30.71 -4.44 33.31
CA LEU A 274 -29.66 -3.43 33.21
C LEU A 274 -28.32 -3.99 33.72
N THR A 275 -27.27 -3.82 32.90
CA THR A 275 -25.94 -4.37 33.16
C THR A 275 -24.87 -3.36 32.69
N PRO A 276 -23.58 -3.55 32.96
CA PRO A 276 -22.52 -2.77 32.36
C PRO A 276 -22.58 -2.69 30.82
N ALA A 277 -23.13 -3.72 30.15
CA ALA A 277 -23.35 -3.70 28.71
C ALA A 277 -24.45 -2.71 28.27
N THR A 278 -25.30 -2.25 29.19
CA THR A 278 -26.26 -1.16 28.94
C THR A 278 -25.51 0.16 28.69
N ASP A 279 -24.57 0.53 29.58
CA ASP A 279 -23.74 1.74 29.38
C ASP A 279 -22.82 1.59 28.13
N VAL A 280 -22.38 0.38 27.78
CA VAL A 280 -21.68 0.14 26.50
C VAL A 280 -22.55 0.48 25.29
N TYR A 281 -23.86 0.14 25.33
CA TYR A 281 -24.78 0.53 24.27
C TYR A 281 -24.90 2.04 24.16
N LEU A 282 -25.04 2.75 25.28
CA LEU A 282 -25.12 4.22 25.30
C LEU A 282 -23.83 4.84 24.71
N LEU A 283 -22.65 4.34 25.09
CA LEU A 283 -21.37 4.76 24.51
C LEU A 283 -21.33 4.48 22.99
N GLY A 284 -21.89 3.36 22.54
CA GLY A 284 -22.08 3.02 21.14
C GLY A 284 -23.01 3.99 20.41
N ALA A 285 -24.10 4.43 21.07
CA ALA A 285 -25.03 5.42 20.52
C ALA A 285 -24.36 6.81 20.39
N VAL A 286 -23.56 7.22 21.36
CA VAL A 286 -22.72 8.41 21.28
C VAL A 286 -21.70 8.30 20.14
N LEU A 287 -21.04 7.14 20.01
CA LEU A 287 -20.11 6.90 18.89
C LEU A 287 -20.82 7.00 17.52
N TYR A 288 -22.02 6.43 17.40
CA TYR A 288 -22.83 6.55 16.19
C TYR A 288 -23.09 8.03 15.86
N GLU A 289 -23.47 8.83 16.84
CA GLU A 289 -23.70 10.27 16.64
C GLU A 289 -22.42 11.01 16.25
N VAL A 290 -21.27 10.70 16.87
CA VAL A 290 -19.97 11.24 16.49
C VAL A 290 -19.63 10.94 15.02
N LEU A 291 -19.92 9.72 14.56
CA LEU A 291 -19.58 9.28 13.22
C LEU A 291 -20.51 9.83 12.14
N THR A 292 -21.81 9.93 12.44
CA THR A 292 -22.86 10.25 11.46
C THR A 292 -23.42 11.66 11.58
N GLY A 293 -23.27 12.28 12.75
CA GLY A 293 -23.94 13.53 13.07
C GLY A 293 -25.44 13.39 13.37
N GLN A 294 -25.95 12.18 13.54
CA GLN A 294 -27.36 11.89 13.76
C GLN A 294 -27.58 11.11 15.05
N LEU A 295 -28.71 11.35 15.70
CA LEU A 295 -29.13 10.52 16.83
C LEU A 295 -29.41 9.10 16.34
N LEU A 296 -29.08 8.10 17.19
CA LEU A 296 -29.36 6.69 16.88
C LEU A 296 -30.88 6.43 16.77
N HIS A 297 -31.66 7.00 17.65
CA HIS A 297 -33.12 6.85 17.71
C HIS A 297 -33.83 8.20 17.54
N PRO A 298 -33.85 8.78 16.31
CA PRO A 298 -34.41 10.12 16.07
C PRO A 298 -35.94 10.13 16.10
N GLY A 299 -36.51 11.22 16.58
CA GLY A 299 -37.94 11.53 16.47
C GLY A 299 -38.65 11.69 17.82
N PRO A 300 -39.99 11.76 17.81
CA PRO A 300 -40.79 11.85 19.04
C PRO A 300 -40.56 10.65 19.98
N VAL A 301 -40.77 10.83 21.27
CA VAL A 301 -40.46 9.87 22.34
C VAL A 301 -40.91 8.44 22.01
N VAL A 302 -42.18 8.23 21.62
CA VAL A 302 -42.71 6.89 21.30
C VAL A 302 -41.99 6.26 20.10
N LYS A 303 -41.65 7.06 19.09
CA LYS A 303 -40.90 6.55 17.93
C LYS A 303 -39.48 6.14 18.32
N SER A 304 -38.81 6.95 19.16
CA SER A 304 -37.48 6.64 19.68
C SER A 304 -37.50 5.36 20.51
N LEU A 305 -38.49 5.21 21.43
CA LEU A 305 -38.65 4.01 22.23
C LEU A 305 -38.87 2.75 21.38
N LEU A 306 -39.71 2.86 20.33
CA LEU A 306 -39.93 1.76 19.41
C LEU A 306 -38.65 1.39 18.63
N SER A 307 -37.91 2.39 18.18
CA SER A 307 -36.61 2.22 17.52
C SER A 307 -35.59 1.54 18.44
N SER A 308 -35.47 2.00 19.69
CA SER A 308 -34.62 1.39 20.72
C SER A 308 -34.99 -0.07 21.00
N HIS A 309 -36.29 -0.36 21.18
CA HIS A 309 -36.75 -1.73 21.44
C HIS A 309 -36.45 -2.67 20.27
N ARG A 310 -36.59 -2.22 19.00
CA ARG A 310 -36.25 -3.01 17.83
C ARG A 310 -34.76 -3.21 17.67
N ALA A 311 -33.97 -2.19 18.03
CA ALA A 311 -32.51 -2.17 17.90
C ALA A 311 -32.03 -2.73 16.54
N GLU A 312 -32.67 -2.28 15.46
CA GLU A 312 -32.22 -2.62 14.11
C GLU A 312 -30.81 -2.04 13.88
N PRO A 313 -29.88 -2.82 13.29
CA PRO A 313 -28.53 -2.33 13.06
C PRO A 313 -28.56 -1.03 12.24
N PRO A 314 -27.92 0.06 12.71
CA PRO A 314 -27.93 1.31 11.98
C PRO A 314 -27.06 1.23 10.73
N VAL A 315 -27.39 2.02 9.70
CA VAL A 315 -26.59 2.15 8.50
C VAL A 315 -25.51 3.21 8.72
N LEU A 316 -24.25 2.83 8.50
CA LEU A 316 -23.09 3.73 8.53
C LEU A 316 -22.58 3.93 7.10
N GLY A 317 -22.28 5.16 6.71
CA GLY A 317 -21.78 5.52 5.39
C GLY A 317 -20.43 4.88 5.04
N ASP A 318 -20.11 4.84 3.75
CA ASP A 318 -18.84 4.29 3.25
C ASP A 318 -17.63 5.15 3.62
N ASP A 319 -17.85 6.40 4.02
CA ASP A 319 -16.83 7.32 4.52
C ASP A 319 -16.36 6.97 5.95
N VAL A 320 -17.10 6.11 6.67
CA VAL A 320 -16.72 5.60 7.99
C VAL A 320 -15.78 4.41 7.82
N PRO A 321 -14.57 4.41 8.43
CA PRO A 321 -13.67 3.27 8.41
C PRO A 321 -14.34 1.96 8.86
N ALA A 322 -14.04 0.86 8.17
CA ALA A 322 -14.66 -0.44 8.44
C ALA A 322 -14.52 -0.88 9.91
N GLU A 323 -13.38 -0.61 10.53
CA GLU A 323 -13.13 -0.93 11.95
C GLU A 323 -14.04 -0.17 12.89
N LEU A 324 -14.24 1.15 12.67
CA LEU A 324 -15.18 1.95 13.48
C LEU A 324 -16.62 1.49 13.25
N ARG A 325 -16.95 1.07 12.03
CA ARG A 325 -18.26 0.53 11.69
C ARG A 325 -18.53 -0.77 12.47
N GLU A 326 -17.60 -1.72 12.43
CA GLU A 326 -17.70 -2.99 13.16
C GLU A 326 -17.79 -2.76 14.67
N LEU A 327 -16.97 -1.88 15.22
CA LEU A 327 -16.96 -1.52 16.62
C LEU A 327 -18.30 -0.92 17.05
N THR A 328 -18.84 0.01 16.27
CA THR A 328 -20.13 0.66 16.52
C THR A 328 -21.26 -0.36 16.50
N LEU A 329 -21.34 -1.19 15.46
CA LEU A 329 -22.39 -2.22 15.33
C LEU A 329 -22.33 -3.24 16.45
N ARG A 330 -21.11 -3.63 16.90
CA ARG A 330 -20.97 -4.53 18.06
C ARG A 330 -21.45 -3.89 19.36
N ALA A 331 -21.10 -2.62 19.60
CA ALA A 331 -21.57 -1.92 20.80
C ALA A 331 -23.10 -1.79 20.83
N LEU A 332 -23.73 -1.62 19.66
CA LEU A 332 -25.17 -1.45 19.45
C LEU A 332 -25.92 -2.77 19.23
N ALA A 333 -25.31 -3.93 19.45
CA ALA A 333 -25.99 -5.20 19.34
C ALA A 333 -27.22 -5.25 20.27
N ARG A 334 -28.32 -5.85 19.78
CA ARG A 334 -29.57 -5.92 20.55
C ARG A 334 -29.40 -6.73 21.82
N ASP A 335 -28.79 -7.93 21.72
CA ASP A 335 -28.49 -8.76 22.89
C ASP A 335 -27.25 -8.21 23.61
N PRO A 336 -27.33 -7.88 24.91
CA PRO A 336 -26.18 -7.43 25.67
C PRO A 336 -24.98 -8.38 25.66
N ARG A 337 -25.20 -9.69 25.44
CA ARG A 337 -24.12 -10.70 25.34
C ARG A 337 -23.29 -10.61 24.07
N ASP A 338 -23.84 -10.03 23.00
CA ASP A 338 -23.15 -9.83 21.71
C ASP A 338 -22.35 -8.52 21.69
N ARG A 339 -22.56 -7.64 22.67
CA ARG A 339 -21.82 -6.38 22.85
C ARG A 339 -20.40 -6.64 23.37
N PHE A 340 -19.65 -5.57 23.61
CA PHE A 340 -18.44 -5.66 24.42
C PHE A 340 -18.79 -6.06 25.85
N PRO A 341 -18.03 -6.97 26.47
CA PRO A 341 -18.35 -7.48 27.81
C PRO A 341 -18.28 -6.39 28.88
N ASP A 342 -17.47 -5.38 28.66
CA ASP A 342 -17.28 -4.23 29.55
C ASP A 342 -16.83 -2.99 28.80
N VAL A 343 -16.85 -1.84 29.47
CA VAL A 343 -16.42 -0.55 28.89
C VAL A 343 -14.92 -0.52 28.61
N THR A 344 -14.10 -1.32 29.33
CA THR A 344 -12.66 -1.40 29.08
C THR A 344 -12.37 -2.00 27.72
N SER A 345 -13.04 -3.09 27.37
CA SER A 345 -12.91 -3.74 26.07
C SER A 345 -13.37 -2.82 24.92
N PHE A 346 -14.44 -2.06 25.11
CA PHE A 346 -14.89 -1.04 24.15
C PHE A 346 -13.85 0.09 24.00
N ARG A 347 -13.35 0.64 25.13
CA ARG A 347 -12.31 1.67 25.13
C ARG A 347 -11.04 1.20 24.44
N GLN A 348 -10.57 -0.02 24.74
CA GLN A 348 -9.37 -0.60 24.12
C GLN A 348 -9.52 -0.73 22.59
N ALA A 349 -10.71 -1.06 22.11
CA ALA A 349 -10.97 -1.11 20.67
C ALA A 349 -10.88 0.29 20.02
N LEU A 350 -11.38 1.35 20.68
CA LEU A 350 -11.21 2.73 20.24
C LEU A 350 -9.74 3.18 20.24
N GLU A 351 -9.01 2.87 21.32
CA GLU A 351 -7.58 3.17 21.45
C GLU A 351 -6.75 2.44 20.38
N ALA A 352 -7.08 1.18 20.09
CA ALA A 352 -6.45 0.39 19.04
C ALA A 352 -6.67 1.03 17.66
N PHE A 353 -7.91 1.42 17.34
CA PHE A 353 -8.21 2.14 16.10
C PHE A 353 -7.35 3.41 15.96
N LEU A 354 -7.26 4.23 17.03
CA LEU A 354 -6.44 5.45 17.01
C LEU A 354 -4.94 5.14 16.84
N ALA A 355 -4.45 4.06 17.44
CA ALA A 355 -3.08 3.59 17.30
C ALA A 355 -2.78 3.06 15.88
N HIS A 356 -3.77 2.41 15.23
CA HIS A 356 -3.63 1.85 13.89
C HIS A 356 -3.78 2.89 12.76
N ARG A 357 -4.25 4.10 13.04
CA ARG A 357 -4.46 5.16 12.03
C ARG A 357 -3.28 5.39 11.08
N PRO A 358 -2.02 5.50 11.56
CA PRO A 358 -0.90 5.69 10.66
C PRO A 358 -0.75 4.52 9.68
N ALA A 359 -1.02 3.28 10.14
CA ALA A 359 -1.00 2.10 9.29
C ALA A 359 -2.12 2.13 8.25
N LEU A 360 -3.34 2.54 8.63
CA LEU A 360 -4.47 2.70 7.71
C LEU A 360 -4.20 3.74 6.62
N ALA A 361 -3.64 4.90 7.00
CA ALA A 361 -3.28 5.95 6.04
C ALA A 361 -2.22 5.46 5.03
N LEU A 362 -1.23 4.70 5.50
CA LEU A 362 -0.22 4.08 4.64
C LEU A 362 -0.83 3.02 3.72
N THR A 363 -1.74 2.20 4.24
CA THR A 363 -2.47 1.19 3.44
C THR A 363 -3.29 1.85 2.33
N ALA A 364 -4.06 2.88 2.64
CA ALA A 364 -4.84 3.64 1.66
C ALA A 364 -3.95 4.29 0.58
N ARG A 365 -2.78 4.81 0.97
CA ARG A 365 -1.78 5.32 0.02
C ARG A 365 -1.26 4.20 -0.89
N GLY A 366 -0.95 3.03 -0.32
CA GLY A 366 -0.54 1.84 -1.06
C GLY A 366 -1.60 1.39 -2.05
N ASP A 367 -2.87 1.34 -1.63
CA ASP A 367 -4.01 0.97 -2.50
C ASP A 367 -4.18 1.94 -3.68
N GLY A 368 -4.03 3.25 -3.45
CA GLY A 368 -4.06 4.25 -4.52
C GLY A 368 -2.93 4.07 -5.54
N LEU A 369 -1.70 3.81 -5.06
CA LEU A 369 -0.55 3.53 -5.92
C LEU A 369 -0.72 2.21 -6.69
N LEU A 370 -1.19 1.17 -6.03
CA LEU A 370 -1.46 -0.13 -6.66
C LEU A 370 -2.54 -0.02 -7.74
N ALA A 371 -3.62 0.71 -7.47
CA ALA A 371 -4.68 0.96 -8.45
C ALA A 371 -4.14 1.70 -9.69
N ALA A 372 -3.25 2.69 -9.50
CA ALA A 372 -2.59 3.39 -10.60
C ALA A 372 -1.68 2.46 -11.42
N LEU A 373 -0.90 1.58 -10.77
CA LEU A 373 -0.06 0.58 -11.43
C LEU A 373 -0.90 -0.42 -12.25
N LEU A 374 -2.01 -0.91 -11.69
CA LEU A 374 -2.91 -1.86 -12.36
C LEU A 374 -3.67 -1.23 -13.55
N ALA A 375 -3.96 0.08 -13.49
CA ALA A 375 -4.65 0.82 -14.55
C ALA A 375 -3.74 1.20 -15.71
N SER A 376 -2.43 1.18 -15.54
CA SER A 376 -1.47 1.56 -16.59
C SER A 376 -1.29 0.43 -17.59
N PRO A 377 -1.71 0.61 -18.86
CA PRO A 377 -1.47 -0.39 -19.89
C PRO A 377 0.03 -0.43 -20.21
N GLN A 378 0.63 -1.57 -19.97
CA GLN A 378 1.97 -1.99 -20.41
C GLN A 378 3.03 -0.88 -20.53
N PHE A 379 3.90 -0.79 -19.53
CA PHE A 379 5.14 -0.02 -19.61
C PHE A 379 6.02 -0.58 -20.75
N SER A 380 6.02 0.07 -21.90
CA SER A 380 6.70 -0.37 -23.12
C SER A 380 7.86 0.54 -23.57
N GLY A 381 8.43 1.36 -22.67
CA GLY A 381 9.60 2.21 -22.94
C GLY A 381 10.59 2.29 -21.78
N GLU A 382 11.86 2.64 -22.04
CA GLU A 382 12.90 2.76 -21.00
C GLU A 382 12.62 3.91 -20.01
N ASP A 383 12.05 5.02 -20.47
CA ASP A 383 11.69 6.17 -19.61
C ASP A 383 10.49 5.89 -18.71
N ASP A 384 9.54 5.07 -19.16
CA ASP A 384 8.39 4.64 -18.35
C ASP A 384 8.77 3.66 -17.25
N ASP A 385 9.86 2.91 -17.39
CA ASP A 385 10.33 1.92 -16.44
C ASP A 385 10.81 2.57 -15.13
N LEU A 386 11.50 3.70 -15.19
CA LEU A 386 12.00 4.41 -14.01
C LEU A 386 10.86 4.99 -13.15
N SER A 387 9.85 5.59 -13.79
CA SER A 387 8.69 6.13 -13.07
C SER A 387 7.83 5.03 -12.43
N ALA A 388 7.73 3.88 -13.11
CA ALA A 388 7.06 2.71 -12.59
C ALA A 388 7.81 2.11 -11.38
N GLU A 389 9.12 2.00 -11.43
CA GLU A 389 9.91 1.47 -10.31
C GLU A 389 9.80 2.34 -9.07
N VAL A 390 9.85 3.67 -9.22
CA VAL A 390 9.61 4.61 -8.11
C VAL A 390 8.21 4.40 -7.50
N SER A 391 7.19 4.18 -8.34
CA SER A 391 5.82 3.94 -7.89
C SER A 391 5.67 2.58 -7.21
N ILE A 392 6.34 1.53 -7.72
CA ILE A 392 6.39 0.20 -7.13
C ILE A 392 7.04 0.24 -5.75
N ASP A 393 8.20 0.88 -5.63
CA ASP A 393 8.92 1.01 -4.36
C ASP A 393 8.13 1.82 -3.33
N ALA A 394 7.47 2.91 -3.76
CA ALA A 394 6.59 3.69 -2.90
C ALA A 394 5.37 2.87 -2.42
N CYS A 395 4.78 2.04 -3.30
CA CYS A 395 3.66 1.15 -2.97
C CYS A 395 4.10 0.06 -1.99
N ARG A 396 5.21 -0.61 -2.28
CA ARG A 396 5.84 -1.62 -1.41
C ARG A 396 6.14 -1.05 -0.03
N PHE A 397 6.82 0.09 0.02
CA PHE A 397 7.16 0.79 1.26
C PHE A 397 5.92 1.11 2.08
N ALA A 398 4.85 1.61 1.44
CA ALA A 398 3.62 1.97 2.14
C ALA A 398 3.01 0.76 2.85
N TYR A 399 2.86 -0.40 2.18
CA TYR A 399 2.33 -1.60 2.80
C TYR A 399 3.25 -2.21 3.86
N GLN A 400 4.57 -2.24 3.61
CA GLN A 400 5.53 -2.77 4.59
C GLN A 400 5.57 -1.91 5.86
N GLN A 401 5.53 -0.58 5.73
CA GLN A 401 5.43 0.31 6.90
C GLN A 401 4.09 0.17 7.61
N ALA A 402 2.99 0.01 6.88
CA ALA A 402 1.69 -0.28 7.49
C ALA A 402 1.73 -1.56 8.32
N LEU A 403 2.33 -2.63 7.81
CA LEU A 403 2.49 -3.90 8.52
C LEU A 403 3.49 -3.84 9.69
N ARG A 404 4.49 -2.96 9.64
CA ARG A 404 5.36 -2.71 10.81
C ARG A 404 4.62 -2.02 11.94
N LEU A 405 3.72 -1.08 11.62
CA LEU A 405 2.91 -0.37 12.60
C LEU A 405 1.74 -1.23 13.11
N TRP A 406 1.21 -2.08 12.25
CA TRP A 406 0.11 -2.98 12.56
C TRP A 406 0.29 -4.34 11.85
N PRO A 407 1.00 -5.29 12.49
CA PRO A 407 1.32 -6.60 11.89
C PRO A 407 0.11 -7.44 11.52
N GLU A 408 -1.02 -7.25 12.22
CA GLU A 408 -2.27 -7.99 12.01
C GLU A 408 -3.19 -7.36 10.95
N SER A 409 -2.76 -6.29 10.28
CA SER A 409 -3.55 -5.60 9.24
C SER A 409 -3.81 -6.52 8.05
N ARG A 410 -5.04 -7.03 7.95
CA ARG A 410 -5.48 -7.88 6.83
C ARG A 410 -5.48 -7.11 5.50
N THR A 411 -5.86 -5.83 5.55
CA THR A 411 -5.93 -4.97 4.35
C THR A 411 -4.54 -4.68 3.79
N ALA A 412 -3.57 -4.30 4.63
CA ALA A 412 -2.19 -4.09 4.21
C ALA A 412 -1.54 -5.38 3.71
N SER A 413 -1.78 -6.51 4.39
CA SER A 413 -1.30 -7.83 3.98
C SER A 413 -1.86 -8.25 2.62
N ALA A 414 -3.18 -8.09 2.40
CA ALA A 414 -3.81 -8.37 1.13
C ALA A 414 -3.32 -7.43 0.00
N GLY A 415 -3.09 -6.15 0.31
CA GLY A 415 -2.52 -5.19 -0.64
C GLY A 415 -1.12 -5.57 -1.08
N LEU A 416 -0.25 -5.93 -0.13
CA LEU A 416 1.12 -6.38 -0.41
C LEU A 416 1.13 -7.69 -1.21
N ALA A 417 0.23 -8.63 -0.91
CA ALA A 417 0.08 -9.86 -1.67
C ALA A 417 -0.28 -9.59 -3.13
N ARG A 418 -1.28 -8.72 -3.39
CA ARG A 418 -1.66 -8.31 -4.76
C ARG A 418 -0.54 -7.63 -5.52
N LEU A 419 0.24 -6.76 -4.85
CA LEU A 419 1.43 -6.14 -5.44
C LEU A 419 2.46 -7.21 -5.83
N SER A 420 2.75 -8.15 -4.92
CA SER A 420 3.72 -9.24 -5.15
C SER A 420 3.30 -10.14 -6.31
N GLU A 421 2.02 -10.50 -6.41
CA GLU A 421 1.48 -11.28 -7.54
C GLU A 421 1.61 -10.52 -8.87
N TRP A 422 1.32 -9.21 -8.88
CA TRP A 422 1.50 -8.38 -10.06
C TRP A 422 2.97 -8.27 -10.48
N LEU A 423 3.89 -8.13 -9.51
CA LEU A 423 5.33 -8.12 -9.77
C LEU A 423 5.83 -9.46 -10.32
N LEU A 424 5.30 -10.58 -9.82
CA LEU A 424 5.63 -11.90 -10.36
C LEU A 424 5.15 -12.05 -11.80
N ASN A 425 3.92 -11.60 -12.14
CA ASN A 425 3.42 -11.58 -13.52
C ASN A 425 4.33 -10.75 -14.44
N ARG A 426 4.80 -9.60 -13.97
CA ARG A 426 5.74 -8.73 -14.71
C ARG A 426 7.09 -9.41 -14.90
N ALA A 427 7.61 -10.07 -13.89
CA ALA A 427 8.86 -10.82 -13.93
C ALA A 427 8.78 -12.01 -14.91
N GLU A 428 7.66 -12.74 -14.95
CA GLU A 428 7.41 -13.82 -15.92
C GLU A 428 7.42 -13.30 -17.37
N ALA A 429 6.76 -12.16 -17.63
CA ALA A 429 6.74 -11.56 -18.96
C ALA A 429 8.14 -11.13 -19.45
N ARG A 430 9.08 -10.83 -18.53
CA ARG A 430 10.46 -10.38 -18.82
C ARG A 430 11.50 -11.50 -18.66
N ILE A 431 11.10 -12.69 -18.24
CA ILE A 431 11.99 -13.81 -17.88
C ILE A 431 13.03 -13.39 -16.81
N ASP A 432 12.60 -12.54 -15.86
CA ASP A 432 13.43 -12.01 -14.77
C ASP A 432 13.27 -12.85 -13.49
N ALA A 433 14.10 -13.87 -13.32
CA ALA A 433 14.07 -14.73 -12.14
C ALA A 433 14.40 -13.96 -10.84
N ASN A 434 15.26 -12.93 -10.88
CA ASN A 434 15.61 -12.17 -9.69
C ASN A 434 14.45 -11.27 -9.24
N GLY A 435 13.79 -10.59 -10.18
CA GLY A 435 12.57 -9.83 -9.91
C GLY A 435 11.45 -10.71 -9.37
N GLY A 436 11.26 -11.90 -9.94
CA GLY A 436 10.29 -12.89 -9.45
C GLY A 436 10.57 -13.37 -8.03
N ARG A 437 11.84 -13.63 -7.69
CA ARG A 437 12.25 -14.00 -6.32
C ARG A 437 11.99 -12.86 -5.33
N ALA A 438 12.40 -11.64 -5.66
CA ALA A 438 12.15 -10.47 -4.82
C ALA A 438 10.65 -10.22 -4.59
N ALA A 439 9.81 -10.45 -5.60
CA ALA A 439 8.36 -10.34 -5.47
C ALA A 439 7.78 -11.36 -4.47
N LEU A 440 8.28 -12.60 -4.47
CA LEU A 440 7.83 -13.64 -3.53
C LEU A 440 8.37 -13.44 -2.11
N ASP A 441 9.57 -12.92 -1.95
CA ASP A 441 10.16 -12.60 -0.64
C ASP A 441 9.34 -11.50 0.07
N ASP A 442 8.75 -10.58 -0.67
CA ASP A 442 7.86 -9.54 -0.15
C ASP A 442 6.44 -10.06 0.15
N HIS A 443 6.05 -11.22 -0.39
CA HIS A 443 4.69 -11.73 -0.23
C HIS A 443 4.45 -12.24 1.21
N PRO A 444 3.42 -11.75 1.92
CA PRO A 444 3.19 -12.09 3.33
C PRO A 444 3.03 -13.59 3.61
N ALA A 445 2.43 -14.33 2.69
CA ALA A 445 2.22 -15.78 2.80
C ALA A 445 2.11 -16.42 1.40
N PRO A 446 3.24 -16.67 0.70
CA PRO A 446 3.19 -17.22 -0.66
C PRO A 446 2.68 -18.66 -0.65
N GLY A 447 1.61 -18.92 -1.42
CA GLY A 447 1.02 -20.23 -1.60
C GLY A 447 1.92 -21.17 -2.44
N PRO A 448 1.60 -22.48 -2.48
CA PRO A 448 2.35 -23.45 -3.27
C PRO A 448 2.34 -23.12 -4.78
N GLU A 449 1.25 -22.59 -5.29
CA GLU A 449 1.10 -22.19 -6.69
C GLU A 449 2.09 -21.08 -7.08
N LEU A 450 2.22 -20.03 -6.28
CA LEU A 450 3.15 -18.93 -6.54
C LEU A 450 4.61 -19.40 -6.50
N ARG A 451 4.94 -20.33 -5.58
CA ARG A 451 6.27 -20.93 -5.51
C ARG A 451 6.57 -21.80 -6.74
N GLN A 452 5.58 -22.53 -7.25
CA GLN A 452 5.73 -23.32 -8.47
C GLN A 452 5.94 -22.42 -9.69
N ARG A 453 5.23 -21.29 -9.79
CA ARG A 453 5.43 -20.29 -10.85
C ARG A 453 6.83 -19.69 -10.80
N LEU A 454 7.34 -19.34 -9.61
CA LEU A 454 8.72 -18.86 -9.46
C LEU A 454 9.74 -19.92 -9.93
N ALA A 455 9.58 -21.20 -9.54
CA ALA A 455 10.47 -22.26 -9.96
C ALA A 455 10.48 -22.45 -11.49
N ALA A 456 9.32 -22.34 -12.14
CA ALA A 456 9.21 -22.38 -13.59
C ALA A 456 9.92 -21.17 -14.26
N LEU A 457 9.78 -19.97 -13.68
CA LEU A 457 10.47 -18.77 -14.15
C LEU A 457 12.00 -18.89 -14.01
N GLU A 458 12.49 -19.43 -12.89
CA GLU A 458 13.92 -19.67 -12.68
C GLU A 458 14.49 -20.64 -13.74
N GLN A 459 13.75 -21.72 -14.05
CA GLN A 459 14.15 -22.65 -15.10
C GLN A 459 14.17 -21.96 -16.48
N ALA A 460 13.13 -21.19 -16.82
CA ALA A 460 13.06 -20.46 -18.08
C ALA A 460 14.21 -19.45 -18.24
N SER A 461 14.59 -18.77 -17.18
CA SER A 461 15.72 -17.82 -17.16
C SER A 461 17.07 -18.51 -17.41
N VAL A 462 17.29 -19.71 -16.83
CA VAL A 462 18.48 -20.53 -17.09
C VAL A 462 18.53 -20.97 -18.55
N ASP A 463 17.40 -21.45 -19.09
CA ASP A 463 17.31 -21.91 -20.48
C ASP A 463 17.54 -20.77 -21.47
N ASP A 464 17.01 -19.58 -21.24
CA ASP A 464 17.25 -18.38 -22.05
C ASP A 464 18.71 -17.94 -21.97
N GLY A 465 19.33 -17.97 -20.80
CA GLY A 465 20.75 -17.72 -20.60
C GLY A 465 21.62 -18.66 -21.44
N HIS A 466 21.33 -19.96 -21.43
CA HIS A 466 22.04 -20.96 -22.26
C HIS A 466 21.84 -20.70 -23.76
N ARG A 467 20.62 -20.31 -24.16
CA ARG A 467 20.32 -19.95 -25.56
C ARG A 467 21.13 -18.73 -26.01
N LEU A 468 21.21 -17.69 -25.20
CA LEU A 468 21.99 -16.47 -25.50
C LEU A 468 23.50 -16.77 -25.62
N VAL A 469 24.06 -17.58 -24.71
CA VAL A 469 25.46 -18.02 -24.77
C VAL A 469 25.72 -18.80 -26.06
N ARG A 470 24.81 -19.69 -26.44
CA ARG A 470 24.92 -20.46 -27.69
C ARG A 470 24.85 -19.58 -28.94
N LEU A 471 23.93 -18.59 -28.96
CA LEU A 471 23.83 -17.65 -30.07
C LEU A 471 25.08 -16.77 -30.18
N ARG A 472 25.64 -16.27 -29.09
CA ARG A 472 26.90 -15.53 -29.07
C ARG A 472 28.09 -16.37 -29.54
N ALA A 473 28.16 -17.64 -29.15
CA ALA A 473 29.20 -18.56 -29.64
C ALA A 473 29.09 -18.79 -31.15
N LEU A 474 27.87 -18.95 -31.70
CA LEU A 474 27.64 -19.10 -33.13
C LEU A 474 28.01 -17.82 -33.91
N SER A 475 27.63 -16.64 -33.41
CA SER A 475 27.97 -15.37 -34.05
C SER A 475 29.48 -15.12 -34.03
N ALA A 476 30.18 -15.48 -32.95
CA ALA A 476 31.64 -15.37 -32.89
C ALA A 476 32.37 -16.34 -33.84
N ASP A 477 31.80 -17.53 -34.11
CA ASP A 477 32.38 -18.51 -35.06
C ASP A 477 32.22 -18.07 -36.51
N GLU A 478 31.20 -17.28 -36.84
CA GLU A 478 30.95 -16.72 -38.17
C GLU A 478 31.53 -15.30 -38.37
N ASP A 479 32.08 -14.68 -37.34
CA ASP A 479 32.59 -13.31 -37.41
C ASP A 479 33.82 -13.18 -38.33
N VAL A 480 33.66 -12.49 -39.44
CA VAL A 480 34.71 -12.21 -40.40
C VAL A 480 35.78 -11.26 -39.84
N GLU A 481 35.46 -10.44 -38.87
CA GLU A 481 36.41 -9.51 -38.21
C GLU A 481 37.38 -10.22 -37.28
N THR A 482 36.97 -11.37 -36.72
CA THR A 482 37.84 -12.15 -35.83
C THR A 482 39.08 -12.61 -36.59
N TYR A 483 40.28 -12.33 -36.04
CA TYR A 483 41.59 -12.63 -36.64
C TYR A 483 41.88 -11.86 -37.98
N ARG A 484 41.19 -10.79 -38.30
CA ARG A 484 41.39 -9.96 -39.48
C ARG A 484 42.88 -9.60 -39.73
N ARG A 485 43.61 -9.16 -38.71
CA ARG A 485 45.04 -8.82 -38.78
C ARG A 485 45.90 -10.03 -39.19
N VAL A 486 45.57 -11.20 -38.73
CA VAL A 486 46.27 -12.45 -39.07
C VAL A 486 46.03 -12.80 -40.53
N ARG A 487 44.80 -12.70 -41.02
CA ARG A 487 44.48 -12.96 -42.45
C ARG A 487 45.20 -11.98 -43.38
N ILE A 488 45.21 -10.68 -43.05
CA ILE A 488 45.95 -9.65 -43.81
C ILE A 488 47.42 -10.00 -43.84
N GLY A 489 48.04 -10.36 -42.72
CA GLY A 489 49.45 -10.76 -42.62
C GLY A 489 49.78 -12.01 -43.45
N LEU A 490 48.92 -13.04 -43.41
CA LEU A 490 49.06 -14.25 -44.20
C LEU A 490 48.89 -13.99 -45.71
N ALA A 491 47.93 -13.19 -46.11
CA ALA A 491 47.72 -12.86 -47.51
C ALA A 491 48.89 -12.05 -48.11
N ALA A 492 49.35 -11.02 -47.39
CA ALA A 492 50.46 -10.16 -47.83
C ALA A 492 51.80 -10.93 -47.78
N GLY A 493 52.09 -11.64 -46.68
CA GLY A 493 53.33 -12.40 -46.50
C GLY A 493 53.42 -13.61 -47.44
N GLY A 494 52.31 -14.34 -47.61
CA GLY A 494 52.20 -15.43 -48.57
C GLY A 494 52.40 -15.00 -50.00
N GLY A 495 51.82 -13.83 -50.39
CA GLY A 495 52.02 -13.24 -51.71
C GLY A 495 53.48 -12.83 -51.99
N ALA A 496 54.14 -12.20 -51.00
CA ALA A 496 55.54 -11.84 -51.11
C ALA A 496 56.48 -13.06 -51.24
N LEU A 497 56.23 -14.09 -50.43
CA LEU A 497 57.00 -15.34 -50.48
C LEU A 497 56.82 -16.06 -51.82
N TRP A 498 55.60 -16.08 -52.37
CA TRP A 498 55.30 -16.63 -53.69
C TRP A 498 56.01 -15.89 -54.79
N LEU A 499 56.08 -14.55 -54.77
CA LEU A 499 56.83 -13.73 -55.71
C LEU A 499 58.32 -14.10 -55.75
N LEU A 500 58.95 -14.08 -54.58
CA LEU A 500 60.37 -14.42 -54.43
C LEU A 500 60.68 -15.85 -54.91
N TRP A 501 59.81 -16.79 -54.57
CA TRP A 501 59.95 -18.21 -54.96
C TRP A 501 59.91 -18.35 -56.50
N ASN A 502 58.93 -17.79 -57.18
CA ASN A 502 58.80 -17.92 -58.63
C ASN A 502 59.89 -17.16 -59.40
N LEU A 503 60.32 -15.98 -58.94
CA LEU A 503 61.45 -15.26 -59.51
C LEU A 503 62.77 -16.05 -59.42
N CYS A 504 63.00 -16.66 -58.23
CA CYS A 504 64.15 -17.52 -57.99
C CYS A 504 64.11 -18.78 -58.92
N ALA A 505 62.95 -19.42 -59.01
CA ALA A 505 62.77 -20.58 -59.86
C ALA A 505 63.00 -20.23 -61.36
N GLY A 506 62.49 -19.09 -61.81
CA GLY A 506 62.71 -18.58 -63.21
C GLY A 506 64.17 -18.20 -63.47
N TRP A 507 64.86 -17.68 -62.46
CA TRP A 507 66.31 -17.39 -62.61
C TRP A 507 67.13 -18.68 -62.66
N LEU A 508 66.83 -19.70 -61.84
CA LEU A 508 67.51 -20.98 -61.85
C LEU A 508 67.31 -21.74 -63.13
N ASP A 509 66.13 -21.69 -63.75
CA ASP A 509 65.85 -22.29 -65.08
C ASP A 509 66.66 -21.58 -66.21
N ARG A 510 66.68 -20.24 -66.26
CA ARG A 510 67.41 -19.48 -67.26
C ARG A 510 68.89 -19.56 -67.11
N SER A 511 69.41 -19.66 -65.87
CA SER A 511 70.86 -19.84 -65.62
C SER A 511 71.37 -21.24 -65.99
N GLY A 512 70.45 -22.17 -66.30
CA GLY A 512 70.80 -23.57 -66.56
C GLY A 512 71.22 -24.37 -65.36
N ILE A 513 71.13 -23.77 -64.19
CA ILE A 513 71.48 -24.45 -62.89
C ILE A 513 70.46 -25.55 -62.55
N LEU A 514 69.19 -25.27 -62.78
CA LEU A 514 68.11 -26.22 -62.53
C LEU A 514 67.09 -26.13 -63.71
N PRO A 515 67.27 -26.92 -64.77
CA PRO A 515 66.37 -26.85 -65.91
C PRO A 515 64.95 -27.29 -65.53
N LEU A 516 63.98 -26.62 -66.18
CA LEU A 516 62.57 -26.92 -65.88
C LEU A 516 62.20 -28.28 -66.46
N THR A 517 61.92 -29.21 -65.53
CA THR A 517 61.45 -30.58 -65.79
C THR A 517 60.13 -30.80 -65.12
N HIS A 518 59.37 -31.84 -65.48
CA HIS A 518 58.15 -32.23 -64.77
C HIS A 518 58.44 -32.62 -63.34
N ALA A 519 59.56 -33.28 -63.09
CA ALA A 519 59.97 -33.60 -61.73
C ALA A 519 60.23 -32.32 -60.89
N ALA A 520 60.84 -31.28 -61.50
CA ALA A 520 61.05 -30.00 -60.82
C ALA A 520 59.73 -29.29 -60.50
N LEU A 521 58.75 -29.31 -61.40
CA LEU A 521 57.40 -28.78 -61.14
C LEU A 521 56.71 -29.51 -59.99
N LEU A 522 56.70 -30.82 -59.99
CA LEU A 522 56.09 -31.61 -58.90
C LEU A 522 56.83 -31.43 -57.58
N ALA A 523 58.16 -31.40 -57.60
CA ALA A 523 58.95 -31.11 -56.41
C ALA A 523 58.61 -29.71 -55.81
N ASN A 524 58.34 -28.72 -56.65
CA ASN A 524 57.91 -27.39 -56.26
C ASN A 524 56.59 -27.40 -55.49
N VAL A 525 55.57 -28.10 -55.99
CA VAL A 525 54.26 -28.19 -55.28
C VAL A 525 54.43 -28.96 -53.95
N CYS A 526 55.18 -30.04 -53.96
CA CYS A 526 55.44 -30.81 -52.74
C CYS A 526 56.18 -29.96 -51.69
N LEU A 527 57.17 -29.17 -52.09
CA LEU A 527 57.92 -28.31 -51.20
C LEU A 527 57.04 -27.17 -50.64
N ALA A 528 56.19 -26.56 -51.48
CA ALA A 528 55.23 -25.58 -51.06
C ALA A 528 54.19 -26.16 -50.04
N ALA A 529 53.67 -27.34 -50.30
CA ALA A 529 52.75 -28.06 -49.41
C ALA A 529 53.42 -28.43 -48.07
N LEU A 530 54.69 -28.90 -48.10
CA LEU A 530 55.46 -29.17 -46.91
C LEU A 530 55.75 -27.92 -46.08
N SER A 531 56.10 -26.81 -46.74
CA SER A 531 56.32 -25.51 -46.09
C SER A 531 55.03 -25.01 -45.39
N PHE A 532 53.89 -25.17 -46.06
CA PHE A 532 52.58 -24.86 -45.46
C PHE A 532 52.23 -25.79 -44.29
N GLY A 533 52.52 -27.09 -44.44
CA GLY A 533 52.34 -28.06 -43.37
C GLY A 533 53.19 -27.72 -42.11
N LEU A 534 54.46 -27.32 -42.34
CA LEU A 534 55.35 -26.86 -41.27
C LEU A 534 54.80 -25.60 -40.59
N PHE A 535 54.30 -24.59 -41.36
CA PHE A 535 53.65 -23.43 -40.81
C PHE A 535 52.46 -23.81 -39.94
N MET A 536 51.62 -24.72 -40.40
CA MET A 536 50.49 -25.22 -39.59
C MET A 536 50.98 -25.92 -38.30
N ALA A 537 52.01 -26.73 -38.34
CA ALA A 537 52.57 -27.40 -37.17
C ALA A 537 53.18 -26.43 -36.16
N LEU A 538 53.81 -25.33 -36.60
CA LEU A 538 54.43 -24.32 -35.74
C LEU A 538 53.42 -23.37 -35.07
N GLY A 539 52.11 -23.58 -35.19
CA GLY A 539 51.08 -22.85 -34.49
C GLY A 539 50.05 -22.17 -35.38
N GLY A 540 50.22 -22.18 -36.73
CA GLY A 540 49.24 -21.66 -37.69
C GLY A 540 47.87 -22.33 -37.56
N HIS A 541 47.81 -23.59 -37.12
CA HIS A 541 46.56 -24.32 -36.91
C HIS A 541 45.62 -23.63 -35.91
N ARG A 542 46.16 -23.01 -34.85
CA ARG A 542 45.36 -22.34 -33.84
C ARG A 542 44.56 -21.17 -34.40
N SER A 543 45.11 -20.44 -35.35
CA SER A 543 44.44 -19.32 -36.02
C SER A 543 43.54 -19.81 -37.17
N LEU A 544 44.02 -20.72 -38.02
CA LEU A 544 43.29 -21.16 -39.22
C LEU A 544 42.15 -22.18 -38.90
N LEU A 545 42.12 -22.80 -37.71
CA LEU A 545 41.03 -23.66 -37.31
C LEU A 545 40.03 -23.00 -36.33
N SER A 546 40.32 -21.78 -35.89
CA SER A 546 39.56 -21.11 -34.83
C SER A 546 38.14 -20.69 -35.23
N THR A 547 37.87 -20.34 -36.47
CA THR A 547 36.56 -19.92 -36.94
C THR A 547 36.12 -20.71 -38.16
N ALA A 548 34.79 -20.72 -38.44
CA ALA A 548 34.24 -21.37 -39.64
C ALA A 548 34.82 -20.76 -40.92
N VAL A 549 35.00 -19.43 -40.98
CA VAL A 549 35.59 -18.71 -42.10
C VAL A 549 37.03 -19.17 -42.35
N ASN A 550 37.84 -19.28 -41.33
CA ASN A 550 39.24 -19.72 -41.45
C ASN A 550 39.34 -21.20 -41.87
N ARG A 551 38.45 -22.06 -41.37
CA ARG A 551 38.37 -23.47 -41.79
C ARG A 551 38.03 -23.58 -43.28
N ARG A 552 37.08 -22.76 -43.81
CA ARG A 552 36.76 -22.69 -45.25
C ARG A 552 37.94 -22.22 -46.09
N ALA A 553 38.67 -21.16 -45.61
CA ALA A 553 39.89 -20.70 -46.27
C ALA A 553 40.97 -21.77 -46.35
N LEU A 554 41.22 -22.53 -45.29
CA LEU A 554 42.13 -23.65 -45.25
C LEU A 554 41.76 -24.73 -46.27
N THR A 555 40.46 -25.04 -46.39
CA THR A 555 39.96 -26.01 -47.38
C THR A 555 40.31 -25.59 -48.82
N VAL A 556 40.14 -24.28 -49.17
CA VAL A 556 40.48 -23.74 -50.50
C VAL A 556 41.98 -23.82 -50.74
N ILE A 557 42.84 -23.49 -49.77
CA ILE A 557 44.30 -23.60 -49.86
C ILE A 557 44.74 -25.04 -50.15
N LEU A 558 44.25 -25.99 -49.39
CA LEU A 558 44.59 -27.44 -49.56
C LEU A 558 44.09 -27.96 -50.92
N ALA A 559 42.89 -27.57 -51.34
CA ALA A 559 42.34 -27.95 -52.64
C ALA A 559 43.22 -27.41 -53.80
N THR A 560 43.76 -26.16 -53.66
CA THR A 560 44.66 -25.58 -54.66
C THR A 560 45.96 -26.36 -54.84
N PHE A 561 46.57 -26.78 -53.73
CA PHE A 561 47.76 -27.67 -53.81
C PHE A 561 47.45 -28.98 -54.52
N GLY A 562 46.36 -29.64 -54.11
CA GLY A 562 45.93 -30.89 -54.74
C GLY A 562 45.64 -30.74 -56.23
N GLN A 563 44.91 -29.70 -56.61
CA GLN A 563 44.58 -29.41 -58.02
C GLN A 563 45.83 -29.15 -58.87
N THR A 564 46.79 -28.38 -58.36
CA THR A 564 48.03 -28.07 -59.06
C THR A 564 48.88 -29.33 -59.22
N PHE A 565 48.96 -30.18 -58.22
CA PHE A 565 49.66 -31.45 -58.26
C PHE A 565 49.07 -32.41 -59.33
N VAL A 566 47.74 -32.55 -59.34
CA VAL A 566 47.03 -33.36 -60.34
C VAL A 566 47.27 -32.85 -61.76
N LEU A 567 47.19 -31.53 -61.96
CA LEU A 567 47.39 -30.89 -63.26
C LEU A 567 48.79 -31.14 -63.79
N TRP A 568 49.83 -30.97 -62.97
CA TRP A 568 51.21 -31.18 -63.42
C TRP A 568 51.56 -32.65 -63.61
N THR A 569 51.00 -33.54 -62.81
CA THR A 569 51.11 -34.98 -63.01
C THR A 569 50.45 -35.40 -64.32
N GLY A 570 49.25 -34.91 -64.60
CA GLY A 570 48.55 -35.15 -65.86
C GLY A 570 49.32 -34.62 -67.05
N ALA A 571 49.88 -33.43 -66.95
CA ALA A 571 50.74 -32.84 -68.04
C ALA A 571 51.97 -33.71 -68.26
N TRP A 572 52.57 -34.27 -67.20
CA TRP A 572 53.69 -35.20 -67.33
C TRP A 572 53.30 -36.48 -68.08
N LEU A 573 52.19 -37.08 -67.67
CA LEU A 573 51.69 -38.30 -68.29
C LEU A 573 51.27 -38.14 -69.77
N LEU A 574 50.87 -36.92 -70.17
CA LEU A 574 50.44 -36.58 -71.52
C LEU A 574 51.55 -36.00 -72.34
N ASP A 575 52.79 -35.99 -71.89
CA ASP A 575 53.99 -35.50 -72.52
C ASP A 575 53.88 -34.02 -72.97
N VAL A 576 53.13 -33.17 -72.23
CA VAL A 576 53.01 -31.73 -72.43
C VAL A 576 54.33 -31.06 -72.03
N PRO A 577 54.90 -30.16 -72.83
CA PRO A 577 56.17 -29.49 -72.50
C PRO A 577 56.13 -28.84 -71.12
N PRO A 578 57.18 -28.97 -70.29
CA PRO A 578 57.16 -28.50 -68.87
C PRO A 578 56.79 -27.02 -68.73
N ARG A 579 57.19 -26.15 -69.63
CA ARG A 579 56.85 -24.73 -69.70
C ARG A 579 55.36 -24.47 -69.93
N SER A 580 54.77 -25.26 -70.86
CA SER A 580 53.32 -25.22 -71.07
C SER A 580 52.53 -25.77 -69.89
N ALA A 581 53.01 -26.79 -69.20
CA ALA A 581 52.45 -27.34 -68.03
C ALA A 581 52.48 -26.30 -66.84
N ALA A 582 53.59 -25.55 -66.74
CA ALA A 582 53.68 -24.49 -65.72
C ALA A 582 52.70 -23.34 -66.03
N ALA A 583 52.49 -23.02 -67.33
CA ALA A 583 51.50 -21.98 -67.73
C ALA A 583 50.05 -22.38 -67.35
N LEU A 584 49.71 -23.67 -67.42
CA LEU A 584 48.38 -24.16 -67.02
C LEU A 584 48.09 -23.98 -65.51
N ALA A 585 49.11 -23.83 -64.67
CA ALA A 585 48.91 -23.53 -63.25
C ALA A 585 48.21 -22.18 -63.02
N GLY A 586 48.35 -21.22 -63.93
CA GLY A 586 47.62 -19.95 -63.88
C GLY A 586 46.11 -20.15 -63.85
N ALA A 587 45.58 -21.15 -64.55
CA ALA A 587 44.14 -21.47 -64.54
C ALA A 587 43.72 -22.08 -63.18
N ALA A 588 44.60 -22.89 -62.57
CA ALA A 588 44.31 -23.44 -61.23
C ALA A 588 44.23 -22.33 -60.17
N TYR A 589 45.11 -21.34 -60.22
CA TYR A 589 45.07 -20.22 -59.26
C TYR A 589 43.88 -19.28 -59.51
N LEU A 590 43.45 -19.09 -60.77
CA LEU A 590 42.23 -18.36 -61.06
C LEU A 590 40.99 -19.05 -60.48
N LEU A 591 40.90 -20.39 -60.60
CA LEU A 591 39.80 -21.17 -60.01
C LEU A 591 39.82 -21.09 -58.49
N ALA A 592 41.00 -21.07 -57.86
CA ALA A 592 41.13 -20.87 -56.42
C ALA A 592 40.66 -19.49 -55.99
N ALA A 593 41.00 -18.45 -56.74
CA ALA A 593 40.52 -17.08 -56.45
C ALA A 593 38.99 -16.96 -56.59
N LEU A 594 38.38 -17.60 -57.57
CA LEU A 594 36.92 -17.67 -57.73
C LEU A 594 36.26 -18.45 -56.59
N ALA A 595 36.89 -19.54 -56.12
CA ALA A 595 36.41 -20.29 -54.96
C ALA A 595 36.48 -19.43 -53.67
N VAL A 596 37.51 -18.62 -53.47
CA VAL A 596 37.61 -17.64 -52.38
C VAL A 596 36.45 -16.65 -52.44
N ALA A 597 36.18 -16.09 -53.61
CA ALA A 597 35.09 -15.15 -53.81
C ALA A 597 33.71 -15.79 -53.48
N ALA A 598 33.49 -17.02 -53.88
CA ALA A 598 32.22 -17.70 -53.69
C ALA A 598 32.01 -18.20 -52.25
N ILE A 599 33.07 -18.63 -51.54
CA ILE A 599 32.99 -19.36 -50.27
C ILE A 599 33.28 -18.45 -49.05
N LEU A 600 34.18 -17.46 -49.22
CA LEU A 600 34.66 -16.63 -48.12
C LEU A 600 34.06 -15.23 -48.12
N ASP A 601 34.21 -14.50 -49.24
CA ASP A 601 33.72 -13.12 -49.34
C ASP A 601 33.47 -12.74 -50.81
N ALA A 602 32.21 -12.55 -51.17
CA ALA A 602 31.81 -12.19 -52.50
C ALA A 602 32.49 -10.90 -53.02
N ARG A 603 32.90 -9.99 -52.14
CA ARG A 603 33.62 -8.75 -52.46
C ARG A 603 35.00 -8.98 -53.09
N THR A 604 35.55 -10.23 -53.02
CA THR A 604 36.86 -10.59 -53.57
C THR A 604 36.82 -10.97 -55.07
N TRP A 605 35.64 -10.94 -55.72
CA TRP A 605 35.50 -11.37 -57.14
C TRP A 605 36.42 -10.63 -58.12
N TRP A 606 36.70 -9.35 -57.90
CA TRP A 606 37.58 -8.56 -58.75
C TRP A 606 39.05 -9.00 -58.68
N VAL A 607 39.49 -9.62 -57.58
CA VAL A 607 40.83 -10.23 -57.46
C VAL A 607 40.98 -11.32 -58.52
N SER A 608 39.93 -12.08 -58.74
CA SER A 608 39.93 -13.14 -59.77
C SER A 608 40.13 -12.57 -61.20
N LEU A 609 39.58 -11.37 -61.48
CA LEU A 609 39.81 -10.69 -62.73
C LEU A 609 41.27 -10.22 -62.89
N LEU A 610 41.89 -9.70 -61.83
CA LEU A 610 43.31 -9.35 -61.84
C LEU A 610 44.22 -10.53 -62.10
N MET A 611 43.83 -11.71 -61.68
CA MET A 611 44.60 -12.96 -61.89
C MET A 611 44.54 -13.49 -63.31
N LEU A 612 43.58 -13.05 -64.16
CA LEU A 612 43.49 -13.41 -65.56
C LEU A 612 44.68 -12.92 -66.33
N VAL A 613 45.21 -11.72 -66.10
CA VAL A 613 46.29 -11.10 -66.85
C VAL A 613 47.60 -11.93 -66.76
N PRO A 614 48.12 -12.23 -65.59
CA PRO A 614 49.28 -13.10 -65.43
C PRO A 614 49.07 -14.51 -65.97
N ALA A 615 47.87 -15.08 -65.77
CA ALA A 615 47.55 -16.42 -66.26
C ALA A 615 47.59 -16.48 -67.80
N MET A 616 47.01 -15.50 -68.46
CA MET A 616 47.08 -15.37 -69.95
C MET A 616 48.49 -15.03 -70.44
N GLY A 617 49.20 -14.17 -69.72
CA GLY A 617 50.60 -13.82 -70.08
C GLY A 617 51.51 -15.06 -70.02
N GLY A 618 51.40 -15.89 -69.02
CA GLY A 618 52.12 -17.15 -68.94
C GLY A 618 51.77 -18.18 -70.02
N ALA A 619 50.51 -18.16 -70.46
CA ALA A 619 50.07 -19.01 -71.57
C ALA A 619 50.53 -18.52 -72.92
N LEU A 620 50.49 -17.21 -73.13
CA LEU A 620 50.90 -16.58 -74.45
C LEU A 620 52.41 -16.51 -74.59
N MET A 621 53.18 -16.41 -73.49
CA MET A 621 54.64 -16.29 -73.49
C MET A 621 55.29 -17.34 -72.64
N PRO A 622 55.30 -18.61 -73.02
CA PRO A 622 55.81 -19.72 -72.21
C PRO A 622 57.25 -19.56 -71.74
N ALA A 623 58.08 -18.79 -72.43
CA ALA A 623 59.44 -18.51 -72.01
C ALA A 623 59.54 -17.67 -70.72
N TYR A 624 58.47 -16.92 -70.36
CA TYR A 624 58.40 -16.02 -69.23
C TYR A 624 57.32 -16.48 -68.24
N THR A 625 56.98 -17.77 -68.24
CA THR A 625 55.90 -18.30 -67.40
C THR A 625 56.11 -18.04 -65.92
N PHE A 626 57.33 -18.14 -65.45
CA PHE A 626 57.65 -17.92 -64.02
C PHE A 626 57.47 -16.45 -63.62
N GLU A 627 57.82 -15.54 -64.48
CA GLU A 627 57.66 -14.11 -64.22
C GLU A 627 56.19 -13.72 -64.20
N TRP A 628 55.40 -14.28 -65.10
CA TRP A 628 53.96 -14.07 -65.14
C TRP A 628 53.28 -14.71 -63.89
N THR A 629 53.67 -15.96 -63.57
CA THR A 629 53.13 -16.63 -62.36
C THR A 629 53.63 -16.00 -61.10
N ALA A 630 54.83 -15.40 -61.08
CA ALA A 630 55.32 -14.64 -59.93
C ALA A 630 54.43 -13.48 -59.53
N LEU A 631 53.72 -12.85 -60.47
CA LEU A 631 52.80 -11.73 -60.22
C LEU A 631 51.47 -12.17 -59.62
N LEU A 632 51.09 -13.45 -59.77
CA LEU A 632 49.79 -13.95 -59.23
C LEU A 632 49.70 -13.86 -57.73
N GLY A 633 50.76 -14.22 -57.03
CA GLY A 633 50.78 -14.21 -55.54
C GLY A 633 50.64 -12.82 -54.95
N PRO A 634 51.50 -11.86 -55.33
CA PRO A 634 51.38 -10.47 -54.83
C PRO A 634 50.07 -9.78 -55.19
N LEU A 635 49.57 -9.96 -56.42
CA LEU A 635 48.27 -9.35 -56.83
C LEU A 635 47.11 -9.95 -56.02
N GLY A 636 47.08 -11.27 -55.89
CA GLY A 636 46.05 -11.95 -55.09
C GLY A 636 46.16 -11.62 -53.61
N GLY A 637 47.38 -11.71 -53.07
CA GLY A 637 47.64 -11.41 -51.63
C GLY A 637 47.37 -9.93 -51.29
N ALA A 638 47.80 -9.00 -52.10
CA ALA A 638 47.53 -7.56 -51.88
C ALA A 638 46.04 -7.24 -52.02
N GLY A 639 45.36 -7.87 -52.99
CA GLY A 639 43.92 -7.71 -53.17
C GLY A 639 43.11 -8.19 -51.97
N LEU A 640 43.43 -9.38 -51.48
CA LEU A 640 42.77 -9.90 -50.26
C LEU A 640 43.13 -9.09 -49.01
N ALA A 641 44.40 -8.68 -48.87
CA ALA A 641 44.83 -7.87 -47.75
C ALA A 641 44.13 -6.51 -47.75
N TYR A 642 43.98 -5.89 -48.91
CA TYR A 642 43.27 -4.61 -49.08
C TYR A 642 41.78 -4.72 -48.72
N LEU A 643 41.10 -5.77 -49.17
CA LEU A 643 39.69 -6.01 -48.83
C LEU A 643 39.51 -6.20 -47.35
N TRP A 644 40.36 -6.96 -46.69
CA TRP A 644 40.28 -7.18 -45.27
C TRP A 644 40.79 -5.99 -44.45
N TRP A 645 41.51 -5.07 -45.03
CA TRP A 645 41.96 -3.83 -44.37
C TRP A 645 40.87 -2.74 -44.38
N GLN A 646 39.95 -2.72 -45.35
CA GLN A 646 38.82 -1.80 -45.33
C GLN A 646 37.90 -2.15 -44.15
N PRO A 647 37.56 -1.20 -43.25
CA PRO A 647 36.56 -1.44 -42.23
C PRO A 647 35.24 -1.83 -42.91
N ALA A 648 34.53 -2.80 -42.38
CA ALA A 648 33.14 -3.04 -42.73
C ALA A 648 32.42 -1.69 -42.55
N ARG A 649 31.98 -1.04 -43.64
CA ARG A 649 31.06 0.10 -43.50
C ARG A 649 29.86 -0.52 -42.80
N ALA A 650 29.58 -0.04 -41.59
CA ALA A 650 28.32 -0.30 -40.94
C ALA A 650 27.24 -0.07 -42.02
N GLU A 651 26.39 -1.05 -42.23
CA GLU A 651 25.08 -0.84 -42.84
C GLU A 651 24.31 0.04 -41.82
N GLU A 652 24.64 1.35 -41.82
CA GLU A 652 23.74 2.39 -41.37
C GLU A 652 22.73 2.56 -42.50
N ALA A 653 21.50 2.30 -42.15
CA ALA A 653 20.28 2.62 -42.87
C ALA A 653 19.53 1.38 -43.40
N THR A 654 18.74 0.80 -42.53
CA THR A 654 17.24 0.87 -42.65
C THR A 654 16.62 0.28 -41.41
#